data_e0ee05430754c8bc6514fcc21c83d839
#
_entry.id   e0ee05430754c8bc6514fcc21c83d839
#
_cell.length_a   1.000
_cell.length_b   1.000
_cell.length_c   1.000
_cell.angle_alpha   90.00
_cell.angle_beta   90.00
_cell.angle_gamma   90.00
#
_symmetry.space_group_name_H-M   'P 1'
#
loop_
_entity.id
_entity.type
_entity.pdbx_description
1 polymer ?
#
loop_
_entity_poly.entity_id
_entity_poly.type
_entity_poly.pdbx_seq_one_letter_code
_entity_poly.pdbx_strand_id
1 'polypeptide(L)'
;MLNDRALRARILPFLAAFAFYSAIVLVLTFPLVREISSHAPADARDAFFSTWILWWNAHHVPLTNEWWNAPIFYPASGALAFSETFLGLAPLTTPIQWLGGSPVLAYNVMFLLSFPLSAMAAHGLGFSLTRRHDAALITGLAFGFNPYRISQLPHLQMLSSFWMPVALLALHAFARTGRVRSVVLFVVAWLMQGLSNGYYLLFLPVLVGLWLLWFVPPWTNWRRVALLLMSWAAAAVLFAPLAFSYYTIQERAGMRQSFGQIAAAGAHLSSLLNMSPLLWLWRSPFPSLEPEKHLFPGATVLVLIAAGAVSAVRNQAVLKRAYQRHSPFAFYVGAAGVMWVLSLGPAPTLRGVTFWPGAPYSWLMILPGFSSVRVPARFAALMMLCLSTAAGLAFVRLAPFNIRRRVAFTGLIVAGILADTWTRGTPTFAAPSAGNLVDAAPPSAAVLELPLGDETTDSLAAYGMTSHRRPVVNGYTSYFPAHYAALSAGLNEHDDDMLTELAAYGPLAIVVDESADPNQSWTRYVEQHTGTRRIRSSEMRTLFWLDAAERRARPQLGAPLPIEGLTANRGGPALHALTDGTVASAWQSGAPQRGDEEIIADLGSVQPVRAAEMWLGSATKEFPRELRIAVSQDGREWEDAWRGHGSVPAFVAALDNPREIRMLYDLGPRAARFIRFRQVAQARNPWSIAELRVFRQP
;
A
#
# COMPACT_ATOMS: atom_id res chain seq x y z
N MET A 1 18.22 -6.29 47.19
CA MET A 1 17.70 -7.56 46.64
C MET A 1 16.18 -7.54 46.71
N LEU A 2 15.48 -7.40 45.59
CA LEU A 2 14.04 -7.60 45.55
C LEU A 2 13.78 -9.07 45.82
N ASN A 3 12.94 -9.36 46.82
CA ASN A 3 12.56 -10.69 47.19
C ASN A 3 12.03 -11.46 45.97
N ASP A 4 12.67 -12.54 45.55
CA ASP A 4 12.33 -13.34 44.35
C ASP A 4 10.83 -13.68 44.24
N ARG A 5 10.20 -13.90 45.40
CA ARG A 5 8.74 -14.15 45.47
C ARG A 5 7.92 -12.94 45.03
N ALA A 6 8.32 -11.72 45.37
CA ALA A 6 7.62 -10.50 44.99
C ALA A 6 7.83 -10.19 43.51
N LEU A 7 9.02 -10.46 42.97
CA LEU A 7 9.31 -10.33 41.53
C LEU A 7 8.49 -11.34 40.70
N ARG A 8 8.50 -12.62 41.11
CA ARG A 8 7.70 -13.68 40.50
C ARG A 8 6.19 -13.36 40.49
N ALA A 9 5.64 -12.90 41.61
CA ALA A 9 4.25 -12.53 41.74
C ALA A 9 3.85 -11.37 40.81
N ARG A 10 4.77 -10.50 40.41
CA ARG A 10 4.54 -9.40 39.47
C ARG A 10 4.67 -9.81 38.02
N ILE A 11 5.58 -10.71 37.68
CA ILE A 11 5.88 -11.10 36.30
C ILE A 11 4.95 -12.23 35.81
N LEU A 12 4.64 -13.18 36.66
CA LEU A 12 3.86 -14.38 36.30
C LEU A 12 2.54 -14.08 35.63
N PRO A 13 1.70 -13.09 36.03
CA PRO A 13 0.46 -12.78 35.33
C PRO A 13 0.67 -12.28 33.91
N PHE A 14 1.75 -11.54 33.63
CA PHE A 14 2.08 -11.10 32.27
C PHE A 14 2.55 -12.26 31.39
N LEU A 15 3.38 -13.16 31.94
CA LEU A 15 3.81 -14.36 31.22
C LEU A 15 2.61 -15.29 30.92
N ALA A 16 1.71 -15.47 31.86
CA ALA A 16 0.49 -16.25 31.69
C ALA A 16 -0.42 -15.62 30.63
N ALA A 17 -0.56 -14.29 30.62
CA ALA A 17 -1.33 -13.58 29.59
C ALA A 17 -0.68 -13.71 28.20
N PHE A 18 0.65 -13.60 28.10
CA PHE A 18 1.35 -13.79 26.84
C PHE A 18 1.18 -15.22 26.30
N ALA A 19 1.34 -16.23 27.14
CA ALA A 19 1.13 -17.63 26.78
C ALA A 19 -0.32 -17.87 26.31
N PHE A 20 -1.30 -17.28 27.00
CA PHE A 20 -2.71 -17.36 26.63
C PHE A 20 -2.98 -16.73 25.26
N TYR A 21 -2.48 -15.51 25.01
CA TYR A 21 -2.63 -14.86 23.71
C TYR A 21 -1.92 -15.64 22.57
N SER A 22 -0.75 -16.21 22.88
CA SER A 22 -0.02 -17.04 21.92
C SER A 22 -0.79 -18.32 21.58
N ALA A 23 -1.40 -18.96 22.57
CA ALA A 23 -2.25 -20.13 22.34
C ALA A 23 -3.46 -19.81 21.46
N ILE A 24 -4.12 -18.67 21.69
CA ILE A 24 -5.27 -18.24 20.86
C ILE A 24 -4.88 -18.08 19.40
N VAL A 25 -3.77 -17.38 19.08
CA VAL A 25 -3.38 -17.18 17.70
C VAL A 25 -3.02 -18.48 16.99
N LEU A 26 -2.35 -19.41 17.67
CA LEU A 26 -2.02 -20.74 17.10
C LEU A 26 -3.28 -21.53 16.75
N VAL A 27 -4.34 -21.43 17.58
CA VAL A 27 -5.62 -22.07 17.31
C VAL A 27 -6.37 -21.40 16.18
N LEU A 28 -6.45 -20.04 16.19
CA LEU A 28 -7.16 -19.28 15.15
C LEU A 28 -6.54 -19.39 13.77
N THR A 29 -5.23 -19.60 13.69
CA THR A 29 -4.50 -19.67 12.41
C THR A 29 -4.14 -21.08 12.00
N PHE A 30 -4.64 -22.10 12.72
CA PHE A 30 -4.42 -23.49 12.33
C PHE A 30 -4.97 -23.76 10.91
N PRO A 31 -4.23 -24.45 10.00
CA PRO A 31 -3.05 -25.29 10.24
C PRO A 31 -1.67 -24.62 10.06
N LEU A 32 -1.58 -23.32 9.91
CA LEU A 32 -0.34 -22.57 9.57
C LEU A 32 0.90 -23.03 10.38
N VAL A 33 0.73 -23.32 11.67
CA VAL A 33 1.87 -23.74 12.54
C VAL A 33 2.53 -25.04 12.07
N ARG A 34 1.80 -25.91 11.37
CA ARG A 34 2.35 -27.17 10.79
C ARG A 34 3.12 -26.91 9.51
N GLU A 35 2.79 -25.85 8.81
CA GLU A 35 3.32 -25.48 7.50
C GLU A 35 4.10 -24.17 7.53
N ILE A 36 4.60 -23.81 8.73
CA ILE A 36 5.14 -22.49 9.04
C ILE A 36 6.31 -22.07 8.15
N SER A 37 7.05 -23.01 7.57
CA SER A 37 8.22 -22.74 6.72
C SER A 37 7.91 -22.81 5.23
N SER A 38 6.71 -23.23 4.84
CA SER A 38 6.35 -23.55 3.44
C SER A 38 5.06 -22.91 2.94
N HIS A 39 4.18 -22.41 3.83
CA HIS A 39 2.92 -21.78 3.44
C HIS A 39 2.78 -20.40 4.06
N ALA A 40 2.20 -19.46 3.32
CA ALA A 40 1.85 -18.13 3.80
C ALA A 40 0.33 -18.04 4.07
N PRO A 41 -0.12 -17.28 5.11
CA PRO A 41 -1.54 -17.18 5.48
C PRO A 41 -2.26 -16.10 4.69
N ALA A 42 -3.58 -16.21 4.64
CA ALA A 42 -4.58 -15.22 4.28
C ALA A 42 -4.67 -14.86 2.80
N ASP A 43 -3.61 -14.42 2.16
CA ASP A 43 -3.57 -13.99 0.76
C ASP A 43 -2.17 -14.22 0.21
N ALA A 44 -2.06 -14.91 -0.91
CA ALA A 44 -0.77 -15.21 -1.53
C ALA A 44 -0.05 -13.92 -1.99
N ARG A 45 -0.80 -12.97 -2.52
CA ARG A 45 -0.29 -11.72 -3.09
C ARG A 45 0.47 -10.88 -2.06
N ASP A 46 -0.23 -10.42 -1.01
CA ASP A 46 0.37 -9.53 -0.01
C ASP A 46 1.37 -10.25 0.90
N ALA A 47 1.12 -11.53 1.20
CA ALA A 47 2.00 -12.30 2.07
C ALA A 47 3.36 -12.57 1.42
N PHE A 48 3.42 -13.00 0.15
CA PHE A 48 4.69 -13.24 -0.53
C PHE A 48 5.44 -11.96 -0.86
N PHE A 49 4.73 -10.89 -1.21
CA PHE A 49 5.35 -9.58 -1.37
C PHE A 49 5.98 -9.07 -0.05
N SER A 50 5.24 -9.17 1.05
CA SER A 50 5.77 -8.82 2.39
C SER A 50 6.97 -9.69 2.78
N THR A 51 6.92 -10.98 2.44
CA THR A 51 8.03 -11.92 2.66
C THR A 51 9.27 -11.50 1.89
N TRP A 52 9.11 -11.08 0.63
CA TRP A 52 10.19 -10.55 -0.20
C TRP A 52 10.81 -9.28 0.42
N ILE A 53 10.01 -8.32 0.90
CA ILE A 53 10.54 -7.11 1.57
C ILE A 53 11.37 -7.48 2.82
N LEU A 54 10.86 -8.41 3.65
CA LEU A 54 11.59 -8.85 4.85
C LEU A 54 12.89 -9.58 4.50
N TRP A 55 12.89 -10.36 3.40
CA TRP A 55 14.09 -10.98 2.88
C TRP A 55 15.09 -9.95 2.36
N TRP A 56 14.61 -8.93 1.62
CA TRP A 56 15.45 -7.85 1.12
C TRP A 56 16.15 -7.11 2.26
N ASN A 57 15.44 -6.77 3.33
CA ASN A 57 16.00 -6.15 4.54
C ASN A 57 17.07 -7.01 5.23
N ALA A 58 16.97 -8.32 5.16
CA ALA A 58 17.93 -9.22 5.80
C ALA A 58 19.25 -9.33 5.02
N HIS A 59 19.25 -9.00 3.71
CA HIS A 59 20.38 -9.21 2.81
C HIS A 59 21.03 -7.92 2.32
N HIS A 60 20.42 -6.76 2.56
CA HIS A 60 20.94 -5.47 2.10
C HIS A 60 21.00 -4.46 3.24
N VAL A 61 22.03 -3.61 3.23
CA VAL A 61 22.21 -2.58 4.26
C VAL A 61 21.19 -1.46 4.06
N PRO A 62 20.31 -1.19 5.05
CA PRO A 62 19.27 -0.17 4.91
C PRO A 62 19.84 1.22 4.60
N LEU A 63 19.05 2.03 3.88
CA LEU A 63 19.32 3.41 3.48
C LEU A 63 20.46 3.58 2.46
N THR A 64 21.10 2.51 1.98
CA THR A 64 22.03 2.57 0.85
C THR A 64 21.31 2.69 -0.48
N ASN A 65 21.98 3.15 -1.53
CA ASN A 65 21.40 3.20 -2.88
C ASN A 65 20.98 1.80 -3.36
N GLU A 66 21.78 0.78 -3.06
CA GLU A 66 21.47 -0.60 -3.40
C GLU A 66 20.16 -1.07 -2.74
N TRP A 67 19.97 -0.74 -1.45
CA TRP A 67 18.75 -1.11 -0.73
C TRP A 67 17.49 -0.47 -1.34
N TRP A 68 17.56 0.80 -1.75
CA TRP A 68 16.44 1.49 -2.41
C TRP A 68 16.14 0.92 -3.80
N ASN A 69 17.17 0.47 -4.52
CA ASN A 69 17.07 -0.05 -5.88
C ASN A 69 16.78 -1.55 -5.91
N ALA A 70 15.88 -2.01 -5.05
CA ALA A 70 15.41 -3.40 -5.08
C ALA A 70 14.88 -3.73 -6.49
N PRO A 71 15.43 -4.75 -7.17
CA PRO A 71 15.27 -4.91 -8.61
C PRO A 71 14.01 -5.69 -9.00
N ILE A 72 12.84 -5.20 -8.59
CA ILE A 72 11.53 -5.52 -9.16
C ILE A 72 11.10 -4.36 -10.06
N PHE A 73 10.16 -4.59 -10.97
CA PHE A 73 9.82 -3.64 -12.05
C PHE A 73 11.01 -3.28 -12.93
N TYR A 74 11.93 -4.24 -13.13
CA TYR A 74 13.08 -4.00 -14.00
C TYR A 74 12.65 -3.45 -15.37
N PRO A 75 13.33 -2.41 -15.90
CA PRO A 75 14.60 -1.85 -15.46
C PRO A 75 14.49 -0.60 -14.55
N ALA A 76 13.36 -0.36 -13.88
CA ALA A 76 13.18 0.79 -13.01
C ALA A 76 14.11 0.76 -11.78
N SER A 77 14.39 1.93 -11.23
CA SER A 77 15.13 2.12 -9.98
C SER A 77 14.23 2.63 -8.85
N GLY A 78 14.66 2.42 -7.59
CA GLY A 78 13.96 2.94 -6.43
C GLY A 78 12.70 2.17 -6.04
N ALA A 79 12.51 0.95 -6.54
CA ALA A 79 11.27 0.20 -6.39
C ALA A 79 10.89 -0.12 -4.93
N LEU A 80 11.84 -0.18 -3.99
CA LEU A 80 11.53 -0.37 -2.58
C LEU A 80 10.70 0.79 -2.00
N ALA A 81 10.86 2.02 -2.51
CA ALA A 81 10.09 3.19 -2.08
C ALA A 81 8.65 3.23 -2.64
N PHE A 82 8.26 2.27 -3.49
CA PHE A 82 6.90 2.18 -4.03
C PHE A 82 5.93 1.51 -3.04
N SER A 83 6.47 0.96 -1.93
CA SER A 83 5.70 0.38 -0.83
C SER A 83 6.34 0.70 0.53
N GLU A 84 5.83 0.10 1.60
CA GLU A 84 6.40 0.19 2.95
C GLU A 84 7.63 -0.71 3.06
N THR A 85 8.69 -0.24 3.71
CA THR A 85 9.95 -0.99 3.84
C THR A 85 9.96 -2.02 4.96
N PHE A 86 9.01 -2.00 5.90
CA PHE A 86 8.96 -2.88 7.08
C PHE A 86 10.24 -2.88 7.92
N LEU A 87 11.04 -1.81 7.85
CA LEU A 87 12.32 -1.72 8.54
C LEU A 87 12.19 -1.89 10.06
N GLY A 88 11.04 -1.47 10.65
CA GLY A 88 10.75 -1.66 12.07
C GLY A 88 10.49 -3.12 12.47
N LEU A 89 10.26 -4.03 11.51
CA LEU A 89 10.09 -5.46 11.74
C LEU A 89 11.40 -6.24 11.55
N ALA A 90 12.37 -5.65 10.84
CA ALA A 90 13.65 -6.28 10.53
C ALA A 90 14.40 -6.81 11.78
N PRO A 91 14.42 -6.13 12.95
CA PRO A 91 15.08 -6.66 14.15
C PRO A 91 14.53 -8.01 14.62
N LEU A 92 13.28 -8.34 14.31
CA LEU A 92 12.65 -9.61 14.69
C LEU A 92 12.76 -10.67 13.59
N THR A 93 12.80 -10.28 12.32
CA THR A 93 12.74 -11.19 11.17
C THR A 93 14.11 -11.51 10.57
N THR A 94 15.04 -10.56 10.58
CA THR A 94 16.39 -10.74 10.04
C THR A 94 17.19 -11.82 10.76
N PRO A 95 17.21 -11.90 12.11
CA PRO A 95 17.96 -12.95 12.82
C PRO A 95 17.50 -14.36 12.45
N ILE A 96 16.20 -14.56 12.18
CA ILE A 96 15.66 -15.87 11.78
C ILE A 96 16.30 -16.31 10.46
N GLN A 97 16.40 -15.40 9.49
CA GLN A 97 16.98 -15.66 8.17
C GLN A 97 18.50 -15.87 8.25
N TRP A 98 19.20 -15.08 9.08
CA TRP A 98 20.65 -15.23 9.28
C TRP A 98 21.00 -16.55 9.96
N LEU A 99 20.09 -17.12 10.75
CA LEU A 99 20.24 -18.44 11.35
C LEU A 99 19.83 -19.59 10.41
N GLY A 100 19.55 -19.30 9.14
CA GLY A 100 19.21 -20.29 8.11
C GLY A 100 17.70 -20.59 7.98
N GLY A 101 16.84 -19.84 8.65
CA GLY A 101 15.38 -19.94 8.47
C GLY A 101 14.94 -19.44 7.10
N SER A 102 13.89 -20.07 6.53
CA SER A 102 13.34 -19.62 5.25
C SER A 102 12.71 -18.23 5.36
N PRO A 103 12.63 -17.44 4.27
CA PRO A 103 11.93 -16.16 4.26
C PRO A 103 10.47 -16.27 4.74
N VAL A 104 9.77 -17.34 4.34
CA VAL A 104 8.39 -17.64 4.77
C VAL A 104 8.31 -17.91 6.28
N LEU A 105 9.29 -18.62 6.85
CA LEU A 105 9.38 -18.80 8.29
C LEU A 105 9.49 -17.46 9.03
N ALA A 106 10.36 -16.56 8.55
CA ALA A 106 10.55 -15.25 9.16
C ALA A 106 9.26 -14.40 9.10
N TYR A 107 8.56 -14.41 7.94
CA TYR A 107 7.26 -13.78 7.79
C TYR A 107 6.22 -14.37 8.75
N ASN A 108 6.07 -15.68 8.79
CA ASN A 108 5.06 -16.37 9.61
C ASN A 108 5.30 -16.20 11.10
N VAL A 109 6.55 -16.21 11.55
CA VAL A 109 6.88 -15.90 12.96
C VAL A 109 6.45 -14.47 13.29
N MET A 110 6.72 -13.49 12.42
CA MET A 110 6.28 -12.11 12.64
C MET A 110 4.76 -11.96 12.59
N PHE A 111 4.11 -12.63 11.63
CA PHE A 111 2.65 -12.68 11.51
C PHE A 111 2.02 -13.20 12.82
N LEU A 112 2.45 -14.37 13.29
CA LEU A 112 1.96 -14.96 14.53
C LEU A 112 2.27 -14.08 15.76
N LEU A 113 3.48 -13.53 15.88
CA LEU A 113 3.87 -12.65 16.98
C LEU A 113 3.10 -11.32 16.98
N SER A 114 2.62 -10.83 15.85
CA SER A 114 1.89 -9.57 15.76
C SER A 114 0.64 -9.53 16.65
N PHE A 115 -0.01 -10.66 16.87
CA PHE A 115 -1.20 -10.81 17.73
C PHE A 115 -0.86 -10.73 19.22
N PRO A 116 -0.05 -11.64 19.78
CA PRO A 116 0.27 -11.61 21.21
C PRO A 116 1.08 -10.36 21.60
N LEU A 117 1.93 -9.82 20.75
CA LEU A 117 2.62 -8.56 21.02
C LEU A 117 1.65 -7.38 21.12
N SER A 118 0.69 -7.28 20.19
CA SER A 118 -0.35 -6.24 20.23
C SER A 118 -1.25 -6.39 21.46
N ALA A 119 -1.67 -7.62 21.76
CA ALA A 119 -2.46 -7.92 22.94
C ALA A 119 -1.71 -7.58 24.24
N MET A 120 -0.43 -7.94 24.35
CA MET A 120 0.40 -7.63 25.51
C MET A 120 0.66 -6.14 25.68
N ALA A 121 0.89 -5.41 24.62
CA ALA A 121 1.07 -3.96 24.66
C ALA A 121 -0.22 -3.27 25.16
N ALA A 122 -1.38 -3.68 24.66
CA ALA A 122 -2.66 -3.18 25.13
C ALA A 122 -3.01 -3.65 26.55
N HIS A 123 -2.65 -4.88 26.93
CA HIS A 123 -2.72 -5.37 28.31
C HIS A 123 -1.90 -4.49 29.27
N GLY A 124 -0.67 -4.15 28.87
CA GLY A 124 0.18 -3.23 29.64
C GLY A 124 -0.46 -1.86 29.84
N LEU A 125 -1.07 -1.29 28.77
CA LEU A 125 -1.82 -0.04 28.84
C LEU A 125 -3.03 -0.17 29.77
N GLY A 126 -3.86 -1.20 29.60
CA GLY A 126 -5.03 -1.49 30.42
C GLY A 126 -4.66 -1.66 31.90
N PHE A 127 -3.61 -2.43 32.20
CA PHE A 127 -3.07 -2.59 33.56
C PHE A 127 -2.56 -1.28 34.15
N SER A 128 -1.85 -0.48 33.35
CA SER A 128 -1.36 0.84 33.78
C SER A 128 -2.50 1.78 34.22
N LEU A 129 -3.64 1.72 33.55
CA LEU A 129 -4.81 2.56 33.82
C LEU A 129 -5.69 2.03 34.96
N THR A 130 -5.83 0.71 35.08
CA THR A 130 -6.80 0.07 35.97
C THR A 130 -6.18 -0.59 37.21
N ARG A 131 -4.89 -0.96 37.16
CA ARG A 131 -4.18 -1.77 38.15
C ARG A 131 -4.81 -3.16 38.38
N ARG A 132 -5.55 -3.66 37.37
CA ARG A 132 -6.25 -4.94 37.42
C ARG A 132 -5.92 -5.79 36.21
N HIS A 133 -5.49 -7.03 36.43
CA HIS A 133 -5.13 -7.97 35.35
C HIS A 133 -6.38 -8.47 34.59
N ASP A 134 -7.54 -8.63 35.22
CA ASP A 134 -8.77 -9.02 34.56
C ASP A 134 -9.22 -7.94 33.53
N ALA A 135 -9.21 -6.66 33.89
CA ALA A 135 -9.48 -5.55 32.98
C ALA A 135 -8.41 -5.43 31.88
N ALA A 136 -7.14 -5.64 32.22
CA ALA A 136 -6.04 -5.65 31.27
C ALA A 136 -6.18 -6.80 30.25
N LEU A 137 -6.64 -7.98 30.70
CA LEU A 137 -6.93 -9.12 29.81
C LEU A 137 -8.00 -8.77 28.78
N ILE A 138 -9.09 -8.10 29.21
CA ILE A 138 -10.15 -7.63 28.29
C ILE A 138 -9.58 -6.62 27.29
N THR A 139 -8.79 -5.63 27.75
CA THR A 139 -8.14 -4.64 26.87
C THR A 139 -7.23 -5.33 25.84
N GLY A 140 -6.40 -6.28 26.31
CA GLY A 140 -5.48 -7.02 25.46
C GLY A 140 -6.20 -7.85 24.39
N LEU A 141 -7.19 -8.66 24.79
CA LEU A 141 -7.98 -9.45 23.87
C LEU A 141 -8.72 -8.59 22.85
N ALA A 142 -9.42 -7.54 23.31
CA ALA A 142 -10.19 -6.66 22.45
C ALA A 142 -9.30 -5.93 21.41
N PHE A 143 -8.01 -5.68 21.69
CA PHE A 143 -7.11 -5.08 20.73
C PHE A 143 -6.36 -6.11 19.88
N GLY A 144 -5.81 -7.16 20.50
CA GLY A 144 -5.05 -8.18 19.79
C GLY A 144 -5.90 -9.12 18.94
N PHE A 145 -7.18 -9.30 19.33
CA PHE A 145 -8.10 -10.24 18.71
C PHE A 145 -9.47 -9.57 18.54
N ASN A 146 -9.69 -8.92 17.41
CA ASN A 146 -10.96 -8.30 17.06
C ASN A 146 -11.31 -8.56 15.58
N PRO A 147 -12.58 -8.46 15.21
CA PRO A 147 -13.05 -8.70 13.84
C PRO A 147 -12.33 -7.86 12.78
N TYR A 148 -11.96 -6.62 13.08
CA TYR A 148 -11.20 -5.77 12.17
C TYR A 148 -9.82 -6.37 11.84
N ARG A 149 -9.11 -6.96 12.81
CA ARG A 149 -7.81 -7.61 12.53
C ARG A 149 -7.96 -8.83 11.63
N ILE A 150 -9.09 -9.51 11.67
CA ILE A 150 -9.36 -10.65 10.75
C ILE A 150 -9.51 -10.16 9.31
N SER A 151 -10.06 -8.97 9.08
CA SER A 151 -10.10 -8.40 7.73
C SER A 151 -8.74 -7.88 7.26
N GLN A 152 -7.81 -7.63 8.18
CA GLN A 152 -6.46 -7.15 7.89
C GLN A 152 -5.39 -8.26 7.87
N LEU A 153 -5.78 -9.54 7.88
CA LEU A 153 -4.83 -10.67 7.85
C LEU A 153 -3.82 -10.59 6.69
N PRO A 154 -4.17 -10.14 5.47
CA PRO A 154 -3.21 -9.97 4.40
C PRO A 154 -2.14 -8.92 4.67
N HIS A 155 -2.42 -7.92 5.50
CA HIS A 155 -1.60 -6.74 5.69
C HIS A 155 -0.74 -6.84 6.96
N LEU A 156 0.44 -7.45 6.87
CA LEU A 156 1.37 -7.62 8.01
C LEU A 156 1.66 -6.31 8.74
N GLN A 157 1.81 -5.20 8.01
CA GLN A 157 2.04 -3.87 8.58
C GLN A 157 0.87 -3.38 9.43
N MET A 158 -0.37 -3.71 9.06
CA MET A 158 -1.55 -3.36 9.84
C MET A 158 -1.65 -4.19 11.13
N LEU A 159 -1.30 -5.47 11.04
CA LEU A 159 -1.22 -6.36 12.19
C LEU A 159 -0.12 -5.96 13.17
N SER A 160 0.99 -5.39 12.68
CA SER A 160 2.16 -4.99 13.48
C SER A 160 1.94 -3.64 14.20
N SER A 161 0.88 -3.57 14.99
CA SER A 161 0.39 -2.35 15.66
C SER A 161 0.75 -2.25 17.14
N PHE A 162 1.64 -3.10 17.65
CA PHE A 162 1.95 -3.24 19.08
C PHE A 162 2.68 -2.04 19.68
N TRP A 163 3.38 -1.23 18.92
CA TRP A 163 4.03 -0.03 19.43
C TRP A 163 3.07 1.11 19.75
N MET A 164 1.87 1.15 19.16
CA MET A 164 0.87 2.20 19.46
C MET A 164 0.36 2.16 20.92
N PRO A 165 -0.06 1.00 21.49
CA PRO A 165 -0.40 0.93 22.91
C PRO A 165 0.78 1.21 23.82
N VAL A 166 2.03 0.85 23.43
CA VAL A 166 3.26 1.18 24.19
C VAL A 166 3.46 2.69 24.24
N ALA A 167 3.25 3.39 23.11
CA ALA A 167 3.35 4.85 23.06
C ALA A 167 2.34 5.51 24.03
N LEU A 168 1.06 5.08 24.00
CA LEU A 168 0.04 5.60 24.93
C LEU A 168 0.34 5.26 26.40
N LEU A 169 0.83 4.06 26.67
CA LEU A 169 1.30 3.67 28.03
C LEU A 169 2.40 4.62 28.50
N ALA A 170 3.37 4.90 27.65
CA ALA A 170 4.47 5.80 27.95
C ALA A 170 3.98 7.25 28.23
N LEU A 171 3.03 7.74 27.41
CA LEU A 171 2.41 9.06 27.63
C LEU A 171 1.67 9.14 28.97
N HIS A 172 0.83 8.14 29.30
CA HIS A 172 0.14 8.10 30.59
C HIS A 172 1.13 7.99 31.77
N ALA A 173 2.23 7.24 31.62
CA ALA A 173 3.28 7.20 32.63
C ALA A 173 3.98 8.56 32.78
N PHE A 174 4.22 9.27 31.67
CA PHE A 174 4.80 10.61 31.69
C PHE A 174 3.87 11.63 32.35
N ALA A 175 2.59 11.64 32.02
CA ALA A 175 1.61 12.54 32.62
C ALA A 175 1.59 12.40 34.16
N ARG A 176 1.70 11.15 34.66
CA ARG A 176 1.66 10.84 36.10
C ARG A 176 2.99 11.14 36.82
N THR A 177 4.10 10.86 36.17
CA THR A 177 5.41 10.83 36.85
C THR A 177 6.37 11.95 36.46
N GLY A 178 6.15 12.57 35.28
CA GLY A 178 7.08 13.55 34.69
C GLY A 178 8.46 13.00 34.31
N ARG A 179 8.66 11.67 34.34
CA ARG A 179 9.98 11.05 34.17
C ARG A 179 10.39 11.01 32.69
N VAL A 180 11.61 11.46 32.39
CA VAL A 180 12.20 11.48 31.02
C VAL A 180 12.22 10.09 30.39
N ARG A 181 12.46 9.03 31.14
CA ARG A 181 12.41 7.64 30.62
C ARG A 181 11.08 7.30 29.92
N SER A 182 9.98 7.88 30.37
CA SER A 182 8.69 7.68 29.73
C SER A 182 8.60 8.42 28.39
N VAL A 183 9.25 9.58 28.27
CA VAL A 183 9.35 10.31 26.97
C VAL A 183 10.23 9.52 26.01
N VAL A 184 11.37 8.98 26.47
CA VAL A 184 12.23 8.13 25.63
C VAL A 184 11.46 6.90 25.14
N LEU A 185 10.71 6.22 26.00
CA LEU A 185 9.89 5.07 25.59
C LEU A 185 8.82 5.47 24.55
N PHE A 186 8.19 6.64 24.72
CA PHE A 186 7.24 7.16 23.74
C PHE A 186 7.91 7.39 22.38
N VAL A 187 9.06 8.06 22.36
CA VAL A 187 9.83 8.35 21.14
C VAL A 187 10.24 7.06 20.42
N VAL A 188 10.79 6.10 21.17
CA VAL A 188 11.17 4.79 20.61
C VAL A 188 9.94 4.07 20.03
N ALA A 189 8.83 4.03 20.76
CA ALA A 189 7.61 3.38 20.32
C ALA A 189 7.04 4.05 19.05
N TRP A 190 7.05 5.38 18.97
CA TRP A 190 6.60 6.10 17.79
C TRP A 190 7.52 5.84 16.58
N LEU A 191 8.85 5.90 16.76
CA LEU A 191 9.81 5.61 15.68
C LEU A 191 9.65 4.18 15.17
N MET A 192 9.62 3.20 16.05
CA MET A 192 9.47 1.79 15.67
C MET A 192 8.14 1.52 14.99
N GLN A 193 7.06 2.20 15.42
CA GLN A 193 5.77 2.09 14.74
C GLN A 193 5.83 2.69 13.34
N GLY A 194 6.45 3.86 13.18
CA GLY A 194 6.61 4.52 11.88
C GLY A 194 7.49 3.73 10.91
N LEU A 195 8.55 3.09 11.41
CA LEU A 195 9.41 2.19 10.63
C LEU A 195 8.70 0.88 10.24
N SER A 196 7.65 0.48 10.99
CA SER A 196 6.87 -0.72 10.70
C SER A 196 5.69 -0.45 9.78
N ASN A 197 5.15 0.78 9.80
CA ASN A 197 3.94 1.15 9.04
C ASN A 197 3.85 2.67 8.85
N GLY A 198 3.91 3.11 7.60
CA GLY A 198 3.86 4.53 7.23
C GLY A 198 2.51 5.21 7.56
N TYR A 199 1.39 4.48 7.54
CA TYR A 199 0.08 5.02 7.95
C TYR A 199 0.09 5.42 9.42
N TYR A 200 0.62 4.56 10.30
CA TYR A 200 0.65 4.83 11.74
C TYR A 200 1.66 5.92 12.10
N LEU A 201 2.70 6.13 11.28
CA LEU A 201 3.60 7.28 11.41
C LEU A 201 2.81 8.60 11.41
N LEU A 202 1.82 8.73 10.54
CA LEU A 202 1.01 9.94 10.35
C LEU A 202 -0.26 9.94 11.22
N PHE A 203 -0.90 8.78 11.44
CA PHE A 203 -2.18 8.71 12.14
C PHE A 203 -2.04 8.76 13.66
N LEU A 204 -1.02 8.10 14.23
CA LEU A 204 -0.78 8.13 15.67
C LEU A 204 -0.56 9.54 16.24
N PRO A 205 0.16 10.46 15.57
CA PRO A 205 0.24 11.87 15.96
C PRO A 205 -1.11 12.55 16.20
N VAL A 206 -2.12 12.24 15.41
CA VAL A 206 -3.46 12.82 15.59
C VAL A 206 -4.07 12.39 16.93
N LEU A 207 -3.96 11.09 17.26
CA LEU A 207 -4.41 10.56 18.55
C LEU A 207 -3.61 11.13 19.72
N VAL A 208 -2.29 11.30 19.55
CA VAL A 208 -1.40 11.92 20.56
C VAL A 208 -1.77 13.38 20.79
N GLY A 209 -2.11 14.13 19.73
CA GLY A 209 -2.59 15.51 19.84
C GLY A 209 -3.87 15.61 20.68
N LEU A 210 -4.86 14.75 20.41
CA LEU A 210 -6.08 14.66 21.22
C LEU A 210 -5.75 14.28 22.68
N TRP A 211 -4.82 13.34 22.88
CA TRP A 211 -4.37 12.92 24.19
C TRP A 211 -3.73 14.07 24.99
N LEU A 212 -2.87 14.89 24.33
CA LEU A 212 -2.26 16.07 24.94
C LEU A 212 -3.31 17.08 25.38
N LEU A 213 -4.26 17.42 24.51
CA LEU A 213 -5.33 18.36 24.82
C LEU A 213 -6.18 17.91 25.99
N TRP A 214 -6.35 16.61 26.18
CA TRP A 214 -7.20 16.07 27.25
C TRP A 214 -6.47 15.93 28.58
N PHE A 215 -5.23 15.38 28.59
CA PHE A 215 -4.54 15.00 29.82
C PHE A 215 -3.47 15.98 30.28
N VAL A 216 -2.87 16.73 29.35
CA VAL A 216 -1.75 17.68 29.63
C VAL A 216 -1.96 18.97 28.82
N PRO A 217 -3.04 19.72 29.13
CA PRO A 217 -3.32 20.94 28.36
C PRO A 217 -2.15 21.90 28.35
N PRO A 218 -1.77 22.47 27.18
CA PRO A 218 -0.59 23.35 27.04
C PRO A 218 -0.61 24.56 27.99
N TRP A 219 -1.78 25.11 28.22
CA TRP A 219 -1.97 26.30 29.09
C TRP A 219 -1.72 26.03 30.58
N THR A 220 -1.70 24.76 31.00
CA THR A 220 -1.42 24.42 32.41
C THR A 220 -0.05 23.76 32.63
N ASN A 221 0.53 23.12 31.61
CA ASN A 221 1.72 22.31 31.70
C ASN A 221 2.70 22.50 30.54
N TRP A 222 2.90 23.76 30.09
CA TRP A 222 3.68 24.08 28.88
C TRP A 222 5.09 23.44 28.84
N ARG A 223 5.78 23.35 29.99
CA ARG A 223 7.13 22.76 30.07
C ARG A 223 7.11 21.26 29.74
N ARG A 224 6.09 20.52 30.18
CA ARG A 224 5.94 19.10 29.86
C ARG A 224 5.57 18.89 28.38
N VAL A 225 4.71 19.75 27.88
CA VAL A 225 4.35 19.73 26.45
C VAL A 225 5.56 20.07 25.59
N ALA A 226 6.32 21.12 25.95
CA ALA A 226 7.53 21.50 25.25
C ALA A 226 8.59 20.37 25.24
N LEU A 227 8.81 19.70 26.40
CA LEU A 227 9.72 18.57 26.48
C LEU A 227 9.28 17.43 25.53
N LEU A 228 7.99 17.10 25.52
CA LEU A 228 7.47 16.06 24.64
C LEU A 228 7.62 16.42 23.17
N LEU A 229 7.24 17.65 22.80
CA LEU A 229 7.34 18.14 21.41
C LEU A 229 8.79 18.24 20.93
N MET A 230 9.72 18.74 21.77
CA MET A 230 11.15 18.76 21.44
C MET A 230 11.72 17.36 21.25
N SER A 231 11.36 16.42 22.12
CA SER A 231 11.82 15.04 22.00
C SER A 231 11.24 14.36 20.73
N TRP A 232 10.01 14.70 20.39
CA TRP A 232 9.36 14.20 19.17
C TRP A 232 9.98 14.83 17.93
N ALA A 233 10.27 16.15 17.94
CA ALA A 233 11.01 16.80 16.87
C ALA A 233 12.41 16.19 16.68
N ALA A 234 13.14 15.90 17.76
CA ALA A 234 14.40 15.19 17.68
C ALA A 234 14.24 13.79 17.03
N ALA A 235 13.18 13.06 17.37
CA ALA A 235 12.87 11.79 16.75
C ALA A 235 12.55 11.93 15.25
N ALA A 236 11.81 12.98 14.86
CA ALA A 236 11.53 13.29 13.45
C ALA A 236 12.81 13.58 12.65
N VAL A 237 13.80 14.22 13.27
CA VAL A 237 15.14 14.42 12.66
C VAL A 237 15.84 13.09 12.41
N LEU A 238 15.75 12.13 13.34
CA LEU A 238 16.31 10.79 13.13
C LEU A 238 15.59 10.03 12.00
N PHE A 239 14.31 10.30 11.78
CA PHE A 239 13.52 9.71 10.70
C PHE A 239 13.73 10.43 9.35
N ALA A 240 14.25 11.67 9.36
CA ALA A 240 14.37 12.53 8.19
C ALA A 240 15.14 11.90 7.01
N PRO A 241 16.26 11.16 7.17
CA PRO A 241 16.95 10.52 6.05
C PRO A 241 16.05 9.54 5.28
N LEU A 242 15.28 8.71 6.00
CA LEU A 242 14.33 7.78 5.39
C LEU A 242 13.20 8.54 4.67
N ALA A 243 12.59 9.52 5.34
CA ALA A 243 11.52 10.32 4.77
C ALA A 243 11.95 11.11 3.53
N PHE A 244 13.16 11.67 3.54
CA PHE A 244 13.72 12.42 2.43
C PHE A 244 13.98 11.51 1.21
N SER A 245 14.51 10.30 1.44
CA SER A 245 14.70 9.31 0.37
C SER A 245 13.37 8.89 -0.24
N TYR A 246 12.37 8.59 0.58
CA TYR A 246 11.00 8.33 0.10
C TYR A 246 10.47 9.48 -0.74
N TYR A 247 10.54 10.70 -0.23
CA TYR A 247 10.05 11.89 -0.93
C TYR A 247 10.73 12.06 -2.30
N THR A 248 12.07 11.97 -2.35
CA THR A 248 12.83 12.17 -3.59
C THR A 248 12.56 11.09 -4.62
N ILE A 249 12.48 9.81 -4.21
CA ILE A 249 12.21 8.70 -5.13
C ILE A 249 10.77 8.77 -5.64
N GLN A 250 9.81 8.97 -4.74
CA GLN A 250 8.40 9.06 -5.10
C GLN A 250 8.11 10.26 -6.00
N GLU A 251 8.73 11.42 -5.72
CA GLU A 251 8.61 12.60 -6.55
C GLU A 251 9.18 12.35 -7.95
N ARG A 252 10.36 11.72 -8.07
CA ARG A 252 10.96 11.35 -9.36
C ARG A 252 10.10 10.34 -10.13
N ALA A 253 9.53 9.36 -9.44
CA ALA A 253 8.65 8.35 -10.02
C ALA A 253 7.25 8.89 -10.39
N GLY A 254 6.95 10.16 -10.12
CA GLY A 254 5.64 10.75 -10.39
C GLY A 254 4.52 10.16 -9.53
N MET A 255 4.86 9.61 -8.35
CA MET A 255 3.89 8.95 -7.47
C MET A 255 3.00 9.97 -6.77
N ARG A 256 1.78 10.12 -7.25
CA ARG A 256 0.75 10.99 -6.64
C ARG A 256 -0.55 10.22 -6.52
N GLN A 257 -1.19 10.33 -5.35
CA GLN A 257 -2.55 9.84 -5.16
C GLN A 257 -3.53 10.94 -5.57
N SER A 258 -4.50 10.61 -6.41
CA SER A 258 -5.56 11.56 -6.73
C SER A 258 -6.52 11.71 -5.56
N PHE A 259 -7.16 12.87 -5.43
CA PHE A 259 -8.21 13.09 -4.42
C PHE A 259 -9.31 12.01 -4.50
N GLY A 260 -9.71 11.64 -5.73
CA GLY A 260 -10.71 10.61 -5.98
C GLY A 260 -10.31 9.22 -5.45
N GLN A 261 -9.04 8.84 -5.62
CA GLN A 261 -8.50 7.57 -5.09
C GLN A 261 -8.53 7.55 -3.55
N ILE A 262 -8.13 8.65 -2.90
CA ILE A 262 -8.15 8.77 -1.44
C ILE A 262 -9.60 8.75 -0.93
N ALA A 263 -10.51 9.46 -1.58
CA ALA A 263 -11.92 9.50 -1.21
C ALA A 263 -12.60 8.12 -1.37
N ALA A 264 -12.32 7.40 -2.46
CA ALA A 264 -12.85 6.06 -2.72
C ALA A 264 -12.38 5.02 -1.68
N ALA A 265 -11.17 5.18 -1.14
CA ALA A 265 -10.60 4.30 -0.12
C ALA A 265 -10.97 4.70 1.33
N GLY A 266 -11.85 5.68 1.51
CA GLY A 266 -12.49 6.00 2.78
C GLY A 266 -13.50 4.93 3.20
N ALA A 267 -13.74 4.82 4.50
CA ALA A 267 -14.80 3.96 5.03
C ALA A 267 -16.20 4.50 4.70
N HIS A 268 -17.18 3.63 4.63
CA HIS A 268 -18.58 4.00 4.53
C HIS A 268 -19.20 4.08 5.93
N LEU A 269 -20.32 4.78 6.08
CA LEU A 269 -21.07 4.79 7.35
C LEU A 269 -21.46 3.38 7.81
N SER A 270 -21.79 2.49 6.87
CA SER A 270 -22.12 1.09 7.12
C SER A 270 -20.92 0.22 7.48
N SER A 271 -19.68 0.71 7.33
CA SER A 271 -18.47 -0.08 7.55
C SER A 271 -18.33 -0.62 8.98
N LEU A 272 -18.91 0.06 9.98
CA LEU A 272 -18.98 -0.46 11.35
C LEU A 272 -19.84 -1.73 11.50
N LEU A 273 -20.70 -2.00 10.53
CA LEU A 273 -21.54 -3.20 10.46
C LEU A 273 -21.01 -4.21 9.42
N ASN A 274 -19.92 -3.88 8.76
CA ASN A 274 -19.26 -4.77 7.80
C ASN A 274 -18.10 -5.51 8.46
N MET A 275 -17.98 -6.78 8.13
CA MET A 275 -17.02 -7.69 8.72
C MET A 275 -16.48 -8.68 7.68
N SER A 276 -15.32 -9.26 7.98
CA SER A 276 -14.69 -10.27 7.14
C SER A 276 -15.61 -11.49 6.94
N PRO A 277 -15.72 -12.02 5.72
CA PRO A 277 -16.44 -13.27 5.45
C PRO A 277 -15.82 -14.49 6.14
N LEU A 278 -14.57 -14.39 6.61
CA LEU A 278 -13.90 -15.43 7.38
C LEU A 278 -14.49 -15.64 8.77
N LEU A 279 -15.22 -14.64 9.32
CA LEU A 279 -15.82 -14.78 10.65
C LEU A 279 -16.91 -15.86 10.66
N TRP A 280 -16.92 -16.65 11.73
CA TRP A 280 -17.87 -17.75 11.88
C TRP A 280 -19.27 -17.24 12.28
N LEU A 281 -19.35 -16.36 13.29
CA LEU A 281 -20.63 -15.92 13.89
C LEU A 281 -21.32 -14.82 13.09
N TRP A 282 -20.56 -13.92 12.49
CA TRP A 282 -21.09 -12.68 11.91
C TRP A 282 -21.15 -12.71 10.38
N ARG A 283 -22.11 -11.98 9.83
CA ARG A 283 -22.31 -11.73 8.39
C ARG A 283 -22.54 -10.25 8.16
N SER A 284 -21.90 -9.69 7.14
CA SER A 284 -22.15 -8.30 6.74
C SER A 284 -23.55 -8.14 6.18
N PRO A 285 -24.36 -7.22 6.74
CA PRO A 285 -25.65 -6.85 6.15
C PRO A 285 -25.49 -6.06 4.85
N PHE A 286 -24.32 -5.44 4.65
CA PHE A 286 -23.93 -4.69 3.45
C PHE A 286 -22.60 -5.24 2.92
N PRO A 287 -22.61 -6.35 2.17
CA PRO A 287 -21.39 -7.01 1.74
C PRO A 287 -20.48 -6.08 0.94
N SER A 288 -19.22 -6.09 1.26
CA SER A 288 -18.15 -5.43 0.50
C SER A 288 -17.01 -6.44 0.31
N LEU A 289 -16.45 -6.49 -0.89
CA LEU A 289 -15.28 -7.31 -1.17
C LEU A 289 -13.98 -6.63 -0.70
N GLU A 290 -14.04 -5.34 -0.34
CA GLU A 290 -12.88 -4.57 0.08
C GLU A 290 -12.61 -4.77 1.58
N PRO A 291 -11.52 -5.44 2.00
CA PRO A 291 -11.17 -5.65 3.43
C PRO A 291 -11.06 -4.35 4.22
N GLU A 292 -10.66 -3.27 3.57
CA GLU A 292 -10.51 -1.94 4.17
C GLU A 292 -11.84 -1.32 4.63
N LYS A 293 -12.97 -1.83 4.16
CA LYS A 293 -14.33 -1.38 4.55
C LYS A 293 -14.97 -2.28 5.61
N HIS A 294 -14.24 -3.21 6.20
CA HIS A 294 -14.70 -4.08 7.27
C HIS A 294 -14.24 -3.55 8.64
N LEU A 295 -15.01 -2.66 9.23
CA LEU A 295 -14.65 -1.95 10.46
C LEU A 295 -15.42 -2.41 11.71
N PHE A 296 -16.04 -3.58 11.69
CA PHE A 296 -16.80 -4.11 12.83
C PHE A 296 -15.87 -4.36 14.05
N PRO A 297 -16.11 -3.73 15.21
CA PRO A 297 -15.22 -3.84 16.38
C PRO A 297 -15.53 -5.05 17.28
N GLY A 298 -16.60 -5.79 17.00
CA GLY A 298 -17.12 -6.85 17.86
C GLY A 298 -18.29 -6.37 18.74
N ALA A 299 -19.35 -7.17 18.81
CA ALA A 299 -20.55 -6.85 19.56
C ALA A 299 -20.27 -6.80 21.06
N THR A 300 -19.47 -7.72 21.58
CA THR A 300 -19.10 -7.79 23.00
C THR A 300 -18.43 -6.50 23.47
N VAL A 301 -17.51 -5.95 22.69
CA VAL A 301 -16.81 -4.69 22.99
C VAL A 301 -17.81 -3.52 23.01
N LEU A 302 -18.68 -3.44 22.01
CA LEU A 302 -19.69 -2.37 21.90
C LEU A 302 -20.69 -2.41 23.08
N VAL A 303 -21.22 -3.60 23.39
CA VAL A 303 -22.16 -3.79 24.51
C VAL A 303 -21.50 -3.42 25.84
N LEU A 304 -20.25 -3.82 26.06
CA LEU A 304 -19.52 -3.52 27.28
C LEU A 304 -19.30 -2.00 27.44
N ILE A 305 -18.92 -1.30 26.38
CA ILE A 305 -18.74 0.16 26.38
C ILE A 305 -20.09 0.86 26.61
N ALA A 306 -21.13 0.44 25.92
CA ALA A 306 -22.47 1.02 26.08
C ALA A 306 -23.01 0.87 27.52
N ALA A 307 -22.88 -0.32 28.11
CA ALA A 307 -23.26 -0.56 29.50
C ALA A 307 -22.43 0.29 30.49
N GLY A 308 -21.11 0.41 30.23
CA GLY A 308 -20.20 1.28 31.00
C GLY A 308 -20.57 2.76 30.88
N ALA A 309 -20.99 3.21 29.71
CA ALA A 309 -21.44 4.58 29.46
C ALA A 309 -22.77 4.87 30.19
N VAL A 310 -23.76 3.96 30.11
CA VAL A 310 -25.05 4.07 30.84
C VAL A 310 -24.80 4.16 32.36
N SER A 311 -23.92 3.32 32.89
CA SER A 311 -23.51 3.37 34.30
C SER A 311 -22.86 4.72 34.68
N ALA A 312 -22.05 5.30 33.77
CA ALA A 312 -21.44 6.60 34.04
C ALA A 312 -22.46 7.76 34.04
N VAL A 313 -23.44 7.74 33.14
CA VAL A 313 -24.47 8.79 33.02
C VAL A 313 -25.41 8.74 34.23
N ARG A 314 -25.84 7.54 34.69
CA ARG A 314 -26.67 7.38 35.90
C ARG A 314 -25.99 7.99 37.12
N ASN A 315 -24.69 8.03 37.20
CA ASN A 315 -23.91 8.65 38.27
C ASN A 315 -23.59 10.15 38.02
N GLN A 316 -24.37 10.84 37.19
CA GLN A 316 -24.24 12.28 36.86
C GLN A 316 -22.84 12.73 36.37
N ALA A 317 -22.09 11.87 35.69
CA ALA A 317 -20.82 12.22 35.06
C ALA A 317 -21.07 12.95 33.73
N VAL A 318 -21.47 14.20 33.76
CA VAL A 318 -21.62 15.05 32.59
C VAL A 318 -20.25 15.24 31.93
N LEU A 319 -20.20 15.37 30.59
CA LEU A 319 -18.97 15.51 29.76
C LEU A 319 -18.03 16.59 30.32
N LYS A 320 -18.54 17.73 30.77
CA LYS A 320 -17.74 18.80 31.41
C LYS A 320 -17.01 18.33 32.66
N ARG A 321 -17.67 17.56 33.53
CA ARG A 321 -17.02 16.98 34.72
C ARG A 321 -16.04 15.88 34.36
N ALA A 322 -16.33 15.13 33.30
CA ALA A 322 -15.39 14.10 32.79
C ALA A 322 -14.09 14.72 32.27
N TYR A 323 -14.18 15.84 31.52
CA TYR A 323 -13.01 16.61 31.06
C TYR A 323 -12.24 17.21 32.25
N GLN A 324 -12.94 17.90 33.18
CA GLN A 324 -12.30 18.49 34.35
C GLN A 324 -11.58 17.45 35.24
N ARG A 325 -12.07 16.20 35.26
CA ARG A 325 -11.45 15.07 35.98
C ARG A 325 -10.47 14.27 35.12
N HIS A 326 -10.23 14.67 33.86
CA HIS A 326 -9.39 13.95 32.91
C HIS A 326 -9.73 12.44 32.82
N SER A 327 -11.05 12.13 32.69
CA SER A 327 -11.52 10.74 32.68
C SER A 327 -10.96 9.95 31.49
N PRO A 328 -10.15 8.88 31.73
CA PRO A 328 -9.64 8.05 30.62
C PRO A 328 -10.77 7.39 29.82
N PHE A 329 -11.83 6.94 30.45
CA PHE A 329 -12.95 6.31 29.75
C PHE A 329 -13.61 7.27 28.75
N ALA A 330 -13.92 8.51 29.19
CA ALA A 330 -14.51 9.50 28.32
C ALA A 330 -13.57 9.89 27.16
N PHE A 331 -12.26 10.00 27.44
CA PHE A 331 -11.27 10.24 26.41
C PHE A 331 -11.28 9.15 25.33
N TYR A 332 -11.14 7.89 25.73
CA TYR A 332 -11.01 6.80 24.76
C TYR A 332 -12.30 6.58 23.96
N VAL A 333 -13.47 6.79 24.55
CA VAL A 333 -14.75 6.75 23.80
C VAL A 333 -14.84 7.91 22.80
N GLY A 334 -14.51 9.13 23.23
CA GLY A 334 -14.52 10.30 22.35
C GLY A 334 -13.47 10.21 21.23
N ALA A 335 -12.25 9.78 21.56
CA ALA A 335 -11.18 9.58 20.58
C ALA A 335 -11.56 8.50 19.56
N ALA A 336 -12.20 7.41 19.97
CA ALA A 336 -12.72 6.40 19.03
C ALA A 336 -13.69 6.99 18.01
N GLY A 337 -14.59 7.88 18.46
CA GLY A 337 -15.52 8.61 17.58
C GLY A 337 -14.77 9.50 16.58
N VAL A 338 -13.74 10.24 17.03
CA VAL A 338 -12.92 11.06 16.12
C VAL A 338 -12.18 10.20 15.12
N MET A 339 -11.55 9.10 15.54
CA MET A 339 -10.85 8.18 14.64
C MET A 339 -11.80 7.57 13.60
N TRP A 340 -13.01 7.23 14.01
CA TRP A 340 -14.04 6.77 13.08
C TRP A 340 -14.42 7.83 12.04
N VAL A 341 -14.65 9.07 12.45
CA VAL A 341 -14.95 10.18 11.52
C VAL A 341 -13.81 10.38 10.53
N LEU A 342 -12.55 10.33 10.99
CA LEU A 342 -11.38 10.45 10.11
C LEU A 342 -11.26 9.26 9.14
N SER A 343 -11.69 8.07 9.55
CA SER A 343 -11.68 6.90 8.67
C SER A 343 -12.61 7.03 7.45
N LEU A 344 -13.61 7.88 7.51
CA LEU A 344 -14.54 8.14 6.40
C LEU A 344 -13.87 8.83 5.20
N GLY A 345 -12.67 9.39 5.39
CA GLY A 345 -11.93 10.06 4.32
C GLY A 345 -12.41 11.51 4.05
N PRO A 346 -11.89 12.15 2.96
CA PRO A 346 -12.12 13.57 2.70
C PRO A 346 -13.50 13.90 2.11
N ALA A 347 -14.17 12.93 1.50
CA ALA A 347 -15.47 13.11 0.83
C ALA A 347 -16.34 11.86 1.01
N PRO A 348 -16.89 11.61 2.23
CA PRO A 348 -17.71 10.44 2.50
C PRO A 348 -18.94 10.38 1.60
N THR A 349 -19.26 9.17 1.12
CA THR A 349 -20.40 8.90 0.26
C THR A 349 -21.45 8.06 0.97
N LEU A 350 -22.72 8.32 0.63
CA LEU A 350 -23.85 7.48 1.00
C LEU A 350 -24.61 7.10 -0.28
N ARG A 351 -24.68 5.81 -0.60
CA ARG A 351 -25.30 5.30 -1.85
C ARG A 351 -24.75 5.98 -3.12
N GLY A 352 -23.42 6.21 -3.14
CA GLY A 352 -22.74 6.83 -4.30
C GLY A 352 -22.83 8.37 -4.36
N VAL A 353 -23.57 9.01 -3.45
CA VAL A 353 -23.66 10.48 -3.38
C VAL A 353 -22.79 10.99 -2.24
N THR A 354 -21.91 11.96 -2.52
CA THR A 354 -21.12 12.63 -1.48
C THR A 354 -22.04 13.48 -0.60
N PHE A 355 -22.14 13.10 0.69
CA PHE A 355 -23.00 13.82 1.65
C PHE A 355 -22.22 14.81 2.52
N TRP A 356 -20.89 14.70 2.60
CA TRP A 356 -20.03 15.57 3.39
C TRP A 356 -18.76 15.94 2.62
N PRO A 357 -18.83 16.87 1.66
CA PRO A 357 -17.64 17.38 0.99
C PRO A 357 -16.77 18.17 2.00
N GLY A 358 -15.46 17.95 1.97
CA GLY A 358 -14.55 18.63 2.91
C GLY A 358 -14.62 18.10 4.35
N ALA A 359 -14.91 16.80 4.53
CA ALA A 359 -14.89 16.14 5.84
C ALA A 359 -13.53 16.29 6.55
N PRO A 360 -13.45 16.12 7.89
CA PRO A 360 -12.24 16.46 8.68
C PRO A 360 -10.93 15.86 8.20
N TYR A 361 -10.94 14.73 7.49
CA TYR A 361 -9.74 14.17 6.87
C TYR A 361 -9.13 15.13 5.83
N SER A 362 -9.94 15.90 5.10
CA SER A 362 -9.45 16.87 4.12
C SER A 362 -8.57 17.97 4.74
N TRP A 363 -8.81 18.30 6.02
CA TRP A 363 -7.94 19.25 6.75
C TRP A 363 -6.58 18.66 7.05
N LEU A 364 -6.50 17.35 7.29
CA LEU A 364 -5.22 16.66 7.47
C LEU A 364 -4.41 16.60 6.17
N MET A 365 -5.08 16.58 5.00
CA MET A 365 -4.39 16.55 3.70
C MET A 365 -3.54 17.81 3.42
N ILE A 366 -3.73 18.90 4.18
CA ILE A 366 -2.91 20.09 4.13
C ILE A 366 -1.52 19.80 4.76
N LEU A 367 -1.45 18.83 5.67
CA LEU A 367 -0.20 18.48 6.34
C LEU A 367 0.66 17.58 5.44
N PRO A 368 2.01 17.75 5.49
CA PRO A 368 2.93 16.92 4.70
C PRO A 368 2.69 15.42 4.94
N GLY A 369 2.66 14.65 3.84
CA GLY A 369 2.51 13.20 3.86
C GLY A 369 1.06 12.68 3.82
N PHE A 370 0.07 13.42 4.31
CA PHE A 370 -1.33 12.93 4.31
C PHE A 370 -1.93 12.81 2.90
N SER A 371 -1.52 13.64 1.95
CA SER A 371 -1.94 13.53 0.55
C SER A 371 -1.32 12.34 -0.19
N SER A 372 -0.26 11.74 0.36
CA SER A 372 0.37 10.53 -0.20
C SER A 372 -0.20 9.23 0.38
N VAL A 373 -1.00 9.32 1.45
CA VAL A 373 -1.62 8.17 2.12
C VAL A 373 -2.96 7.83 1.46
N ARG A 374 -3.02 6.69 0.77
CA ARG A 374 -4.18 6.30 -0.04
C ARG A 374 -5.43 5.94 0.75
N VAL A 375 -5.30 5.30 1.94
CA VAL A 375 -6.40 4.60 2.62
C VAL A 375 -6.75 5.24 3.96
N PRO A 376 -7.65 6.25 4.01
CA PRO A 376 -8.14 6.85 5.26
C PRO A 376 -8.83 5.85 6.20
N ALA A 377 -9.49 4.82 5.65
CA ALA A 377 -10.18 3.80 6.43
C ALA A 377 -9.30 3.13 7.49
N ARG A 378 -7.97 3.12 7.31
CA ARG A 378 -6.99 2.58 8.27
C ARG A 378 -6.90 3.34 9.60
N PHE A 379 -7.52 4.53 9.73
CA PHE A 379 -7.75 5.14 11.05
C PHE A 379 -8.55 4.23 12.00
N ALA A 380 -9.26 3.25 11.45
CA ALA A 380 -9.97 2.23 12.22
C ALA A 380 -9.06 1.46 13.19
N ALA A 381 -7.77 1.26 12.88
CA ALA A 381 -6.85 0.62 13.81
C ALA A 381 -6.68 1.41 15.13
N LEU A 382 -6.63 2.75 15.05
CA LEU A 382 -6.58 3.62 16.21
C LEU A 382 -7.94 3.67 16.91
N MET A 383 -9.06 3.62 16.16
CA MET A 383 -10.38 3.44 16.72
C MET A 383 -10.46 2.16 17.55
N MET A 384 -9.96 1.02 17.02
CA MET A 384 -9.93 -0.26 17.74
C MET A 384 -9.08 -0.18 19.02
N LEU A 385 -7.95 0.50 19.00
CA LEU A 385 -7.12 0.72 20.19
C LEU A 385 -7.90 1.51 21.27
N CYS A 386 -8.59 2.56 20.85
CA CYS A 386 -9.41 3.38 21.75
C CYS A 386 -10.60 2.58 22.32
N LEU A 387 -11.34 1.86 21.48
CA LEU A 387 -12.48 1.03 21.91
C LEU A 387 -12.03 -0.09 22.85
N SER A 388 -10.93 -0.77 22.56
CA SER A 388 -10.38 -1.83 23.41
C SER A 388 -9.98 -1.31 24.79
N THR A 389 -9.36 -0.13 24.83
CA THR A 389 -8.99 0.52 26.11
C THR A 389 -10.24 0.95 26.88
N ALA A 390 -11.25 1.52 26.19
CA ALA A 390 -12.52 1.88 26.78
C ALA A 390 -13.27 0.65 27.34
N ALA A 391 -13.25 -0.49 26.63
CA ALA A 391 -13.85 -1.74 27.07
C ALA A 391 -13.24 -2.24 28.40
N GLY A 392 -11.92 -2.24 28.55
CA GLY A 392 -11.27 -2.57 29.79
C GLY A 392 -11.62 -1.64 30.95
N LEU A 393 -11.75 -0.33 30.67
CA LEU A 393 -12.22 0.66 31.65
C LEU A 393 -13.71 0.50 32.02
N ALA A 394 -14.56 0.17 31.04
CA ALA A 394 -15.96 -0.16 31.26
C ALA A 394 -16.11 -1.43 32.11
N PHE A 395 -15.30 -2.46 31.83
CA PHE A 395 -15.28 -3.69 32.62
C PHE A 395 -15.02 -3.42 34.11
N VAL A 396 -14.09 -2.55 34.47
CA VAL A 396 -13.82 -2.19 35.89
C VAL A 396 -15.05 -1.63 36.59
N ARG A 397 -15.86 -0.85 35.86
CA ARG A 397 -17.11 -0.24 36.42
C ARG A 397 -18.21 -1.23 36.63
N LEU A 398 -18.29 -2.26 35.76
CA LEU A 398 -19.39 -3.22 35.70
C LEU A 398 -19.09 -4.50 36.48
N ALA A 399 -17.79 -4.80 36.70
CA ALA A 399 -17.34 -6.05 37.31
C ALA A 399 -17.87 -6.20 38.76
N PRO A 400 -18.45 -7.36 39.08
CA PRO A 400 -18.92 -7.65 40.45
C PRO A 400 -17.83 -7.60 41.51
N PHE A 401 -18.15 -7.17 42.72
CA PHE A 401 -17.20 -7.19 43.84
C PHE A 401 -16.84 -8.62 44.30
N ASN A 402 -17.79 -9.55 44.23
CA ASN A 402 -17.58 -10.95 44.58
C ASN A 402 -16.63 -11.62 43.62
N ILE A 403 -15.56 -12.25 44.09
CA ILE A 403 -14.51 -12.82 43.26
C ILE A 403 -15.03 -13.91 42.29
N ARG A 404 -15.90 -14.81 42.77
CA ARG A 404 -16.45 -15.90 41.93
C ARG A 404 -17.30 -15.35 40.79
N ARG A 405 -18.20 -14.36 41.10
CA ARG A 405 -19.04 -13.71 40.08
C ARG A 405 -18.16 -12.90 39.11
N ARG A 406 -17.08 -12.27 39.59
CA ARG A 406 -16.14 -11.52 38.75
C ARG A 406 -15.37 -12.43 37.80
N VAL A 407 -14.89 -13.58 38.26
CA VAL A 407 -14.23 -14.58 37.42
C VAL A 407 -15.19 -15.08 36.35
N ALA A 408 -16.43 -15.42 36.72
CA ALA A 408 -17.46 -15.83 35.76
C ALA A 408 -17.78 -14.71 34.73
N PHE A 409 -17.90 -13.46 35.19
CA PHE A 409 -18.12 -12.31 34.30
C PHE A 409 -16.91 -12.08 33.37
N THR A 410 -15.67 -12.19 33.87
CA THR A 410 -14.47 -12.14 33.03
C THR A 410 -14.50 -13.24 31.97
N GLY A 411 -14.80 -14.47 32.38
CA GLY A 411 -14.91 -15.60 31.45
C GLY A 411 -15.97 -15.39 30.36
N LEU A 412 -17.12 -14.81 30.73
CA LEU A 412 -18.18 -14.50 29.78
C LEU A 412 -17.73 -13.45 28.72
N ILE A 413 -17.07 -12.37 29.17
CA ILE A 413 -16.57 -11.33 28.26
C ILE A 413 -15.45 -11.87 27.38
N VAL A 414 -14.53 -12.67 27.92
CA VAL A 414 -13.47 -13.35 27.15
C VAL A 414 -14.09 -14.25 26.09
N ALA A 415 -15.05 -15.10 26.47
CA ALA A 415 -15.75 -15.97 25.53
C ALA A 415 -16.47 -15.18 24.43
N GLY A 416 -17.12 -14.05 24.79
CA GLY A 416 -17.79 -13.17 23.83
C GLY A 416 -16.82 -12.55 22.83
N ILE A 417 -15.68 -12.00 23.27
CA ILE A 417 -14.65 -11.44 22.38
C ILE A 417 -14.09 -12.51 21.44
N LEU A 418 -13.82 -13.71 21.96
CA LEU A 418 -13.34 -14.81 21.14
C LEU A 418 -14.39 -15.28 20.14
N ALA A 419 -15.67 -15.36 20.53
CA ALA A 419 -16.77 -15.68 19.63
C ALA A 419 -16.94 -14.64 18.52
N ASP A 420 -16.82 -13.34 18.85
CA ASP A 420 -16.87 -12.23 17.88
C ASP A 420 -15.77 -12.36 16.81
N THR A 421 -14.61 -12.92 17.18
CA THR A 421 -13.39 -12.97 16.34
C THR A 421 -13.17 -14.34 15.71
N TRP A 422 -13.92 -15.37 16.14
CA TRP A 422 -13.70 -16.73 15.69
C TRP A 422 -13.84 -16.89 14.18
N THR A 423 -12.84 -17.49 13.53
CA THR A 423 -12.81 -17.68 12.08
C THR A 423 -13.22 -19.10 11.68
N ARG A 424 -13.66 -19.27 10.42
CA ARG A 424 -13.93 -20.56 9.78
C ARG A 424 -12.67 -21.30 9.36
N GLY A 425 -11.51 -20.72 9.55
CA GLY A 425 -10.18 -21.15 9.13
C GLY A 425 -9.46 -19.99 8.43
N THR A 426 -8.15 -19.96 8.56
CA THR A 426 -7.31 -19.03 7.83
C THR A 426 -6.79 -19.75 6.59
N PRO A 427 -7.08 -19.25 5.37
CA PRO A 427 -6.50 -19.84 4.15
C PRO A 427 -4.97 -19.84 4.22
N THR A 428 -4.33 -20.87 3.71
CA THR A 428 -2.88 -20.95 3.55
C THR A 428 -2.53 -21.24 2.10
N PHE A 429 -1.43 -20.66 1.62
CA PHE A 429 -0.96 -20.73 0.25
C PHE A 429 0.47 -21.23 0.24
N ALA A 430 0.75 -22.31 -0.51
CA ALA A 430 2.08 -22.86 -0.62
C ALA A 430 3.04 -21.84 -1.25
N ALA A 431 4.23 -21.71 -0.67
CA ALA A 431 5.29 -20.95 -1.31
C ALA A 431 5.69 -21.63 -2.61
N PRO A 432 5.91 -20.88 -3.69
CA PRO A 432 6.44 -21.45 -4.92
C PRO A 432 7.69 -22.25 -4.61
N SER A 433 7.76 -23.48 -5.11
CA SER A 433 8.99 -24.26 -5.01
C SER A 433 10.09 -23.50 -5.75
N ALA A 434 11.23 -23.34 -5.09
CA ALA A 434 12.44 -22.80 -5.72
C ALA A 434 12.93 -23.81 -6.77
N GLY A 435 12.16 -24.00 -7.83
CA GLY A 435 12.57 -24.83 -8.95
C GLY A 435 13.74 -24.14 -9.64
N ASN A 436 14.85 -24.87 -9.84
CA ASN A 436 16.09 -24.40 -10.50
C ASN A 436 15.90 -24.15 -12.01
N LEU A 437 14.68 -23.82 -12.46
CA LEU A 437 14.41 -23.59 -13.87
C LEU A 437 15.22 -22.39 -14.38
N VAL A 438 15.15 -21.27 -13.66
CA VAL A 438 15.85 -20.03 -14.00
C VAL A 438 17.36 -20.15 -13.91
N ASP A 439 17.89 -21.08 -13.11
CA ASP A 439 19.34 -21.30 -12.98
C ASP A 439 19.99 -21.82 -14.28
N ALA A 440 19.20 -22.36 -15.20
CA ALA A 440 19.66 -22.76 -16.52
C ALA A 440 19.99 -21.55 -17.44
N ALA A 441 19.50 -20.34 -17.09
CA ALA A 441 19.84 -19.11 -17.82
C ALA A 441 21.10 -18.45 -17.23
N PRO A 442 21.86 -17.63 -18.01
CA PRO A 442 22.99 -16.87 -17.51
C PRO A 442 22.64 -15.95 -16.34
N PRO A 443 23.55 -15.76 -15.34
CA PRO A 443 23.26 -14.97 -14.14
C PRO A 443 22.94 -13.50 -14.38
N SER A 444 23.36 -12.93 -15.52
CA SER A 444 23.13 -11.54 -15.89
C SER A 444 21.71 -11.23 -16.36
N ALA A 445 20.87 -12.26 -16.57
CA ALA A 445 19.52 -12.08 -17.08
C ALA A 445 18.56 -11.51 -16.06
N ALA A 446 17.73 -10.59 -16.51
CA ALA A 446 16.49 -10.25 -15.79
C ALA A 446 15.42 -11.32 -16.07
N VAL A 447 14.63 -11.66 -15.06
CA VAL A 447 13.56 -12.66 -15.17
C VAL A 447 12.25 -11.97 -15.53
N LEU A 448 11.59 -12.46 -16.58
CA LEU A 448 10.23 -12.07 -16.97
C LEU A 448 9.34 -13.31 -16.83
N GLU A 449 8.36 -13.27 -15.93
CA GLU A 449 7.35 -14.31 -15.79
C GLU A 449 6.07 -13.92 -16.54
N LEU A 450 5.58 -14.80 -17.41
CA LEU A 450 4.40 -14.61 -18.25
C LEU A 450 3.32 -15.66 -17.94
N PRO A 451 2.03 -15.30 -17.99
CA PRO A 451 1.47 -13.97 -18.29
C PRO A 451 1.78 -12.92 -17.22
N LEU A 452 1.87 -11.64 -17.61
CA LEU A 452 2.21 -10.52 -16.74
C LEU A 452 0.98 -9.64 -16.48
N GLY A 453 0.95 -8.99 -15.29
CA GLY A 453 -0.08 -8.01 -14.93
C GLY A 453 -1.20 -8.55 -14.04
N ASP A 454 -1.19 -9.82 -13.68
CA ASP A 454 -1.95 -10.34 -12.53
C ASP A 454 -1.18 -10.08 -11.24
N GLU A 455 -1.82 -9.42 -10.27
CA GLU A 455 -1.15 -8.99 -9.03
C GLU A 455 -0.60 -10.16 -8.21
N THR A 456 -1.21 -11.35 -8.27
CA THR A 456 -0.74 -12.54 -7.56
C THR A 456 0.49 -13.11 -8.24
N THR A 457 0.45 -13.29 -9.56
CA THR A 457 1.59 -13.77 -10.36
C THR A 457 2.78 -12.83 -10.22
N ASP A 458 2.56 -11.52 -10.32
CA ASP A 458 3.60 -10.52 -10.19
C ASP A 458 4.24 -10.49 -8.78
N SER A 459 3.45 -10.73 -7.75
CA SER A 459 3.95 -10.87 -6.37
C SER A 459 4.78 -12.14 -6.18
N LEU A 460 4.32 -13.25 -6.76
CA LEU A 460 5.03 -14.53 -6.71
C LEU A 460 6.36 -14.47 -7.49
N ALA A 461 6.39 -13.77 -8.61
CA ALA A 461 7.62 -13.51 -9.37
C ALA A 461 8.63 -12.69 -8.55
N ALA A 462 8.17 -11.63 -7.86
CA ALA A 462 9.01 -10.87 -6.94
C ALA A 462 9.53 -11.75 -5.78
N TYR A 463 8.69 -12.62 -5.22
CA TYR A 463 9.11 -13.60 -4.21
C TYR A 463 10.16 -14.58 -4.75
N GLY A 464 10.05 -15.03 -6.00
CA GLY A 464 11.00 -15.90 -6.68
C GLY A 464 12.46 -15.38 -6.61
N MET A 465 12.64 -14.05 -6.54
CA MET A 465 13.93 -13.43 -6.35
C MET A 465 14.65 -13.86 -5.07
N THR A 466 13.92 -14.28 -4.03
CA THR A 466 14.52 -14.82 -2.79
C THR A 466 15.37 -16.07 -3.05
N SER A 467 15.09 -16.79 -4.14
CA SER A 467 15.79 -18.00 -4.57
C SER A 467 16.87 -17.70 -5.60
N HIS A 468 16.51 -17.10 -6.75
CA HIS A 468 17.42 -16.93 -7.88
C HIS A 468 18.25 -15.63 -7.82
N ARG A 469 17.91 -14.65 -6.97
CA ARG A 469 18.62 -13.38 -6.71
C ARG A 469 18.88 -12.52 -7.97
N ARG A 470 18.02 -12.63 -8.99
CA ARG A 470 18.11 -11.88 -10.26
C ARG A 470 17.09 -10.76 -10.29
N PRO A 471 17.34 -9.69 -11.06
CA PRO A 471 16.32 -8.69 -11.34
C PRO A 471 15.05 -9.34 -11.92
N VAL A 472 13.89 -8.81 -11.55
CA VAL A 472 12.59 -9.30 -12.01
C VAL A 472 11.83 -8.17 -12.70
N VAL A 473 11.32 -8.45 -13.91
CA VAL A 473 10.54 -7.49 -14.70
C VAL A 473 9.17 -7.28 -14.07
N ASN A 474 8.56 -8.38 -13.63
CA ASN A 474 7.31 -8.34 -12.87
C ASN A 474 7.48 -7.56 -11.57
N GLY A 475 6.39 -7.04 -11.05
CA GLY A 475 6.41 -6.36 -9.77
C GLY A 475 5.01 -6.11 -9.23
N TYR A 476 4.92 -6.14 -7.92
CA TYR A 476 3.72 -5.83 -7.17
C TYR A 476 4.06 -4.85 -6.05
N THR A 477 3.30 -3.77 -5.94
CA THR A 477 3.39 -2.79 -4.84
C THR A 477 2.09 -2.02 -4.69
N SER A 478 2.03 -1.16 -3.66
CA SER A 478 0.90 -0.22 -3.49
C SER A 478 0.80 0.82 -4.61
N TYR A 479 1.85 0.98 -5.40
CA TYR A 479 1.95 1.90 -6.53
C TYR A 479 2.63 1.20 -7.71
N PHE A 480 1.96 1.19 -8.85
CA PHE A 480 2.53 0.65 -10.09
C PHE A 480 3.18 1.78 -10.88
N PRO A 481 4.48 1.68 -11.20
CA PRO A 481 5.16 2.70 -11.98
C PRO A 481 4.60 2.78 -13.40
N ALA A 482 4.66 3.99 -13.99
CA ALA A 482 4.03 4.28 -15.27
C ALA A 482 4.49 3.35 -16.42
N HIS A 483 5.80 3.05 -16.47
CA HIS A 483 6.37 2.16 -17.49
C HIS A 483 5.78 0.74 -17.41
N TYR A 484 5.43 0.25 -16.22
CA TYR A 484 4.87 -1.08 -16.05
C TYR A 484 3.47 -1.22 -16.66
N ALA A 485 2.69 -0.14 -16.63
CA ALA A 485 1.39 -0.13 -17.30
C ALA A 485 1.51 -0.23 -18.82
N ALA A 486 2.52 0.45 -19.40
CA ALA A 486 2.80 0.38 -20.83
C ALA A 486 3.38 -0.99 -21.24
N LEU A 487 4.33 -1.51 -20.44
CA LEU A 487 4.90 -2.84 -20.62
C LEU A 487 3.81 -3.93 -20.61
N SER A 488 2.99 -3.93 -19.56
CA SER A 488 1.90 -4.90 -19.43
C SER A 488 0.91 -4.82 -20.59
N ALA A 489 0.61 -3.62 -21.09
CA ALA A 489 -0.27 -3.47 -22.24
C ALA A 489 0.35 -4.05 -23.51
N GLY A 490 1.60 -3.70 -23.83
CA GLY A 490 2.28 -4.19 -25.04
C GLY A 490 2.47 -5.70 -25.04
N LEU A 491 2.91 -6.27 -23.90
CA LEU A 491 3.05 -7.71 -23.79
C LEU A 491 1.71 -8.44 -23.91
N ASN A 492 0.63 -7.97 -23.27
CA ASN A 492 -0.70 -8.58 -23.38
C ASN A 492 -1.30 -8.47 -24.79
N GLU A 493 -0.87 -7.50 -25.58
CA GLU A 493 -1.22 -7.36 -27.00
C GLU A 493 -0.27 -8.17 -27.93
N HIS A 494 0.69 -8.90 -27.35
CA HIS A 494 1.72 -9.67 -28.05
C HIS A 494 2.53 -8.82 -29.05
N ASP A 495 2.92 -7.60 -28.62
CA ASP A 495 3.72 -6.69 -29.43
C ASP A 495 5.20 -7.14 -29.43
N ASP A 496 5.70 -7.58 -30.60
CA ASP A 496 7.07 -8.05 -30.77
C ASP A 496 8.12 -6.97 -30.47
N ASP A 497 7.79 -5.70 -30.77
CA ASP A 497 8.69 -4.58 -30.46
C ASP A 497 8.86 -4.38 -28.95
N MET A 498 7.89 -4.78 -28.12
CA MET A 498 7.96 -4.64 -26.67
C MET A 498 9.00 -5.58 -26.06
N LEU A 499 9.10 -6.83 -26.50
CA LEU A 499 10.16 -7.75 -26.04
C LEU A 499 11.55 -7.27 -26.49
N THR A 500 11.66 -6.80 -27.72
CA THR A 500 12.91 -6.22 -28.25
C THR A 500 13.35 -5.01 -27.44
N GLU A 501 12.44 -4.07 -27.16
CA GLU A 501 12.74 -2.85 -26.39
C GLU A 501 13.10 -3.17 -24.94
N LEU A 502 12.42 -4.14 -24.31
CA LEU A 502 12.76 -4.59 -22.96
C LEU A 502 14.16 -5.22 -22.94
N ALA A 503 14.50 -6.04 -23.94
CA ALA A 503 15.82 -6.65 -24.09
C ALA A 503 16.95 -5.63 -24.34
N ALA A 504 16.61 -4.40 -24.78
CA ALA A 504 17.60 -3.33 -24.94
C ALA A 504 18.16 -2.82 -23.58
N TYR A 505 17.55 -3.19 -22.46
CA TYR A 505 18.07 -2.91 -21.11
C TYR A 505 18.93 -4.04 -20.55
N GLY A 506 18.91 -5.21 -21.16
CA GLY A 506 19.72 -6.37 -20.81
C GLY A 506 19.06 -7.69 -21.23
N PRO A 507 19.80 -8.80 -21.18
CA PRO A 507 19.29 -10.10 -21.59
C PRO A 507 18.15 -10.57 -20.67
N LEU A 508 17.21 -11.35 -21.20
CA LEU A 508 16.03 -11.82 -20.50
C LEU A 508 16.00 -13.35 -20.37
N ALA A 509 15.64 -13.82 -19.18
CA ALA A 509 15.19 -15.18 -18.91
C ALA A 509 13.65 -15.14 -18.83
N ILE A 510 12.97 -15.58 -19.87
CA ILE A 510 11.50 -15.51 -19.97
C ILE A 510 10.92 -16.84 -19.53
N VAL A 511 10.12 -16.84 -18.47
CA VAL A 511 9.42 -18.01 -17.96
C VAL A 511 7.95 -17.90 -18.33
N VAL A 512 7.45 -18.86 -19.10
CA VAL A 512 6.03 -18.95 -19.43
C VAL A 512 5.39 -20.01 -18.53
N ASP A 513 4.36 -19.63 -17.79
CA ASP A 513 3.52 -20.56 -17.01
C ASP A 513 2.42 -21.11 -17.92
N GLU A 514 2.60 -22.34 -18.36
CA GLU A 514 1.68 -23.03 -19.27
C GLU A 514 0.33 -23.33 -18.63
N SER A 515 0.25 -23.39 -17.28
CA SER A 515 -1.01 -23.54 -16.57
C SER A 515 -1.92 -22.31 -16.69
N ALA A 516 -1.32 -21.14 -16.84
CA ALA A 516 -1.99 -19.86 -17.08
C ALA A 516 -2.10 -19.52 -18.59
N ASP A 517 -1.57 -20.37 -19.48
CA ASP A 517 -1.56 -20.21 -20.95
C ASP A 517 -2.24 -21.39 -21.69
N PRO A 518 -3.52 -21.70 -21.40
CA PRO A 518 -4.18 -22.91 -21.94
C PRO A 518 -4.25 -22.93 -23.47
N ASN A 519 -4.21 -21.79 -24.11
CA ASN A 519 -4.23 -21.63 -25.57
C ASN A 519 -2.82 -21.54 -26.18
N GLN A 520 -1.75 -21.64 -25.38
CA GLN A 520 -0.36 -21.49 -25.79
C GLN A 520 -0.08 -20.16 -26.53
N SER A 521 -0.84 -19.12 -26.23
CA SER A 521 -0.68 -17.81 -26.87
C SER A 521 0.63 -17.15 -26.48
N TRP A 522 0.99 -17.19 -25.19
CA TRP A 522 2.24 -16.67 -24.66
C TRP A 522 3.43 -17.49 -25.12
N THR A 523 3.30 -18.82 -25.07
CA THR A 523 4.35 -19.73 -25.54
C THR A 523 4.67 -19.47 -27.00
N ARG A 524 3.65 -19.39 -27.87
CA ARG A 524 3.84 -19.08 -29.30
C ARG A 524 4.41 -17.68 -29.52
N TYR A 525 3.94 -16.68 -28.81
CA TYR A 525 4.46 -15.32 -28.90
C TYR A 525 5.96 -15.27 -28.64
N VAL A 526 6.40 -15.89 -27.54
CA VAL A 526 7.82 -15.91 -27.18
C VAL A 526 8.65 -16.76 -28.17
N GLU A 527 8.12 -17.91 -28.62
CA GLU A 527 8.83 -18.78 -29.59
C GLU A 527 8.99 -18.14 -30.97
N GLN A 528 8.00 -17.36 -31.40
CA GLN A 528 8.03 -16.70 -32.72
C GLN A 528 8.90 -15.43 -32.73
N HIS A 529 9.17 -14.86 -31.57
CA HIS A 529 9.99 -13.66 -31.48
C HIS A 529 11.44 -13.95 -31.91
N THR A 530 11.97 -13.13 -32.78
CA THR A 530 13.34 -13.26 -33.33
C THR A 530 14.37 -13.16 -32.20
N GLY A 531 15.28 -14.12 -32.12
CA GLY A 531 16.37 -14.15 -31.12
C GLY A 531 16.04 -14.90 -29.82
N THR A 532 14.80 -15.36 -29.63
CA THR A 532 14.48 -16.23 -28.49
C THR A 532 14.94 -17.66 -28.72
N ARG A 533 15.34 -18.32 -27.63
CA ARG A 533 15.75 -19.73 -27.63
C ARG A 533 15.12 -20.45 -26.45
N ARG A 534 14.44 -21.57 -26.68
CA ARG A 534 13.96 -22.45 -25.61
C ARG A 534 15.15 -23.11 -24.93
N ILE A 535 15.27 -22.96 -23.61
CA ILE A 535 16.39 -23.49 -22.81
C ILE A 535 15.98 -24.76 -22.08
N ARG A 536 14.85 -24.72 -21.36
CA ARG A 536 14.42 -25.82 -20.49
C ARG A 536 12.92 -25.79 -20.28
N SER A 537 12.30 -26.95 -20.16
CA SER A 537 10.91 -27.08 -19.71
C SER A 537 10.88 -27.97 -18.47
N SER A 538 9.99 -27.67 -17.52
CA SER A 538 9.77 -28.43 -16.31
C SER A 538 8.29 -28.34 -15.94
N GLU A 539 7.62 -29.47 -15.84
CA GLU A 539 6.18 -29.59 -15.55
C GLU A 539 5.33 -28.66 -16.43
N MET A 540 4.79 -27.57 -15.83
CA MET A 540 3.93 -26.60 -16.48
C MET A 540 4.62 -25.27 -16.77
N ARG A 541 5.96 -25.22 -16.79
CA ARG A 541 6.74 -24.00 -17.00
C ARG A 541 7.84 -24.19 -18.04
N THR A 542 7.94 -23.28 -18.99
CA THR A 542 9.00 -23.27 -20.00
C THR A 542 9.86 -22.01 -19.88
N LEU A 543 11.17 -22.20 -19.91
CA LEU A 543 12.19 -21.16 -19.89
C LEU A 543 12.70 -20.88 -21.30
N PHE A 544 12.65 -19.63 -21.68
CA PHE A 544 13.28 -19.10 -22.90
C PHE A 544 14.40 -18.12 -22.54
N TRP A 545 15.32 -17.97 -23.44
CA TRP A 545 16.39 -16.99 -23.41
C TRP A 545 16.24 -15.99 -24.55
N LEU A 546 16.41 -14.70 -24.25
CA LEU A 546 16.52 -13.64 -25.24
C LEU A 546 17.79 -12.83 -24.95
N ASP A 547 18.66 -12.73 -25.96
CA ASP A 547 19.90 -11.94 -25.87
C ASP A 547 19.56 -10.44 -25.75
N ALA A 548 20.50 -9.66 -25.20
CA ALA A 548 20.36 -8.20 -25.17
C ALA A 548 20.23 -7.63 -26.59
N ALA A 549 19.27 -6.76 -26.78
CA ALA A 549 19.06 -6.05 -28.05
C ALA A 549 19.81 -4.71 -28.07
N GLU A 550 20.09 -4.20 -29.25
CA GLU A 550 20.62 -2.85 -29.40
C GLU A 550 19.50 -1.82 -29.11
N ARG A 551 19.83 -0.79 -28.34
CA ARG A 551 18.91 0.29 -28.04
C ARG A 551 18.65 1.12 -29.30
N ARG A 552 17.38 1.34 -29.65
CA ARG A 552 17.01 2.19 -30.78
C ARG A 552 17.58 3.61 -30.60
N ALA A 553 18.29 4.10 -31.61
CA ALA A 553 18.81 5.46 -31.60
C ALA A 553 17.66 6.46 -31.65
N ARG A 554 17.72 7.49 -30.83
CA ARG A 554 16.74 8.58 -30.90
C ARG A 554 17.03 9.50 -32.08
N PRO A 555 16.03 9.96 -32.80
CA PRO A 555 16.22 10.92 -33.89
C PRO A 555 16.77 12.23 -33.33
N GLN A 556 17.68 12.87 -34.06
CA GLN A 556 18.05 14.25 -33.78
C GLN A 556 16.88 15.16 -34.14
N LEU A 557 16.53 16.05 -33.20
CA LEU A 557 15.39 16.95 -33.34
C LEU A 557 15.89 18.38 -33.56
N GLY A 558 15.31 19.08 -34.53
CA GLY A 558 15.44 20.52 -34.68
C GLY A 558 14.52 21.29 -33.72
N ALA A 559 14.29 22.57 -33.99
CA ALA A 559 13.40 23.40 -33.19
C ALA A 559 11.93 22.91 -33.31
N PRO A 560 11.12 23.08 -32.24
CA PRO A 560 9.68 22.82 -32.32
C PRO A 560 9.01 23.76 -33.34
N LEU A 561 8.09 23.21 -34.11
CA LEU A 561 7.28 23.94 -35.07
C LEU A 561 5.99 24.42 -34.39
N PRO A 562 5.51 25.65 -34.69
CA PRO A 562 4.24 26.10 -34.16
C PRO A 562 3.09 25.30 -34.82
N ILE A 563 2.09 24.95 -34.04
CA ILE A 563 0.84 24.36 -34.49
C ILE A 563 -0.19 25.50 -34.50
N GLU A 564 -0.65 25.88 -35.70
CA GLU A 564 -1.55 27.02 -35.90
C GLU A 564 -3.02 26.61 -35.79
N GLY A 565 -3.31 25.34 -36.06
CA GLY A 565 -4.68 24.81 -36.00
C GLY A 565 -4.72 23.37 -35.47
N LEU A 566 -5.75 23.06 -34.70
CA LEU A 566 -6.05 21.71 -34.22
C LEU A 566 -7.52 21.35 -34.45
N THR A 567 -7.76 20.17 -34.96
CA THR A 567 -9.10 19.60 -35.06
C THR A 567 -9.11 18.18 -34.51
N ALA A 568 -10.20 17.79 -33.86
CA ALA A 568 -10.41 16.41 -33.39
C ALA A 568 -11.87 16.01 -33.66
N ASN A 569 -12.07 14.74 -33.96
CA ASN A 569 -13.43 14.22 -34.19
C ASN A 569 -14.14 13.85 -32.88
N ARG A 570 -13.40 13.83 -31.75
CA ARG A 570 -13.90 13.51 -30.39
C ARG A 570 -13.25 14.41 -29.35
N GLY A 571 -13.74 14.39 -28.11
CA GLY A 571 -13.07 14.99 -26.94
C GLY A 571 -13.42 16.45 -26.65
N GLY A 572 -14.40 17.02 -27.32
CA GLY A 572 -14.96 18.34 -26.97
C GLY A 572 -13.97 19.53 -27.03
N PRO A 573 -14.25 20.64 -26.35
CA PRO A 573 -13.57 21.93 -26.55
C PRO A 573 -12.16 22.06 -25.97
N ALA A 574 -11.60 21.01 -25.34
CA ALA A 574 -10.31 21.07 -24.62
C ALA A 574 -9.06 20.97 -25.54
N LEU A 575 -9.20 21.21 -26.86
CA LEU A 575 -8.09 21.15 -27.84
C LEU A 575 -6.95 22.10 -27.52
N HIS A 576 -7.23 23.23 -26.84
CA HIS A 576 -6.19 24.19 -26.44
C HIS A 576 -5.17 23.58 -25.45
N ALA A 577 -5.56 22.53 -24.70
CA ALA A 577 -4.66 21.82 -23.80
C ALA A 577 -3.52 21.10 -24.54
N LEU A 578 -3.67 20.85 -25.85
CA LEU A 578 -2.62 20.18 -26.64
C LEU A 578 -1.41 21.06 -26.92
N THR A 579 -1.48 22.38 -26.68
CA THR A 579 -0.42 23.35 -27.01
C THR A 579 -0.26 24.45 -25.98
N ASP A 580 -0.74 24.25 -24.74
CA ASP A 580 -0.67 25.28 -23.68
C ASP A 580 0.62 25.24 -22.87
N GLY A 581 1.52 24.30 -23.16
CA GLY A 581 2.85 24.19 -22.55
C GLY A 581 2.85 23.57 -21.15
N THR A 582 1.74 22.98 -20.68
CA THR A 582 1.64 22.41 -19.33
C THR A 582 1.14 20.96 -19.36
N VAL A 583 1.59 20.15 -18.41
CA VAL A 583 1.07 18.79 -18.17
C VAL A 583 -0.11 18.77 -17.19
N ALA A 584 -0.55 19.93 -16.70
CA ALA A 584 -1.66 20.03 -15.75
C ALA A 584 -3.04 19.94 -16.41
N SER A 585 -3.14 20.30 -17.68
CA SER A 585 -4.29 20.17 -18.55
C SER A 585 -4.06 19.04 -19.54
N ALA A 586 -5.13 18.44 -20.03
CA ALA A 586 -5.06 17.42 -21.08
C ALA A 586 -6.36 17.42 -21.93
N TRP A 587 -6.19 17.17 -23.21
CA TRP A 587 -7.28 16.71 -24.05
C TRP A 587 -7.53 15.22 -23.80
N GLN A 588 -8.79 14.80 -23.85
CA GLN A 588 -9.18 13.42 -23.69
C GLN A 588 -10.30 13.08 -24.67
N SER A 589 -10.26 11.87 -25.25
CA SER A 589 -11.30 11.38 -26.17
C SER A 589 -12.71 11.28 -25.56
N GLY A 590 -12.81 11.37 -24.23
CA GLY A 590 -14.06 11.39 -23.46
C GLY A 590 -14.71 10.02 -23.25
N ALA A 591 -14.19 8.96 -23.88
CA ALA A 591 -14.72 7.59 -23.79
C ALA A 591 -13.56 6.58 -23.99
N PRO A 592 -13.74 5.31 -23.65
CA PRO A 592 -12.83 4.24 -24.04
C PRO A 592 -12.52 4.29 -25.53
N GLN A 593 -11.27 3.97 -25.89
CA GLN A 593 -10.80 3.99 -27.29
C GLN A 593 -11.63 3.04 -28.15
N ARG A 594 -12.10 3.52 -29.31
CA ARG A 594 -12.95 2.78 -30.25
C ARG A 594 -12.26 2.42 -31.55
N GLY A 595 -11.11 3.06 -31.85
CA GLY A 595 -10.33 2.85 -33.06
C GLY A 595 -10.70 3.81 -34.20
N ASP A 596 -11.41 4.88 -33.88
CA ASP A 596 -11.80 5.93 -34.86
C ASP A 596 -11.44 7.36 -34.37
N GLU A 597 -10.75 7.48 -33.27
CA GLU A 597 -10.32 8.75 -32.72
C GLU A 597 -9.20 9.37 -33.58
N GLU A 598 -9.38 10.63 -33.94
CA GLU A 598 -8.49 11.35 -34.86
C GLU A 598 -8.24 12.77 -34.39
N ILE A 599 -6.98 13.21 -34.51
CA ILE A 599 -6.52 14.59 -34.31
C ILE A 599 -5.75 14.99 -35.56
N ILE A 600 -5.99 16.20 -36.07
CA ILE A 600 -5.23 16.79 -37.16
C ILE A 600 -4.60 18.09 -36.66
N ALA A 601 -3.28 18.20 -36.82
CA ALA A 601 -2.51 19.42 -36.56
C ALA A 601 -2.19 20.11 -37.93
N ASP A 602 -2.50 21.40 -38.02
CA ASP A 602 -2.12 22.28 -39.14
C ASP A 602 -0.94 23.18 -38.73
N LEU A 603 0.16 23.11 -39.44
CA LEU A 603 1.36 23.93 -39.25
C LEU A 603 1.29 25.28 -40.01
N GLY A 604 0.15 25.63 -40.61
CA GLY A 604 -0.08 26.86 -41.37
C GLY A 604 0.55 26.86 -42.76
N SER A 605 1.73 26.29 -42.89
CA SER A 605 2.47 26.17 -44.18
C SER A 605 3.26 24.85 -44.22
N VAL A 606 3.70 24.47 -45.42
CA VAL A 606 4.54 23.28 -45.60
C VAL A 606 5.88 23.51 -44.91
N GLN A 607 6.23 22.63 -43.94
CA GLN A 607 7.44 22.67 -43.11
C GLN A 607 8.22 21.36 -43.26
N PRO A 608 9.58 21.38 -43.04
CA PRO A 608 10.39 20.18 -42.97
C PRO A 608 10.21 19.53 -41.59
N VAL A 609 9.37 18.52 -41.52
CA VAL A 609 9.05 17.79 -40.29
C VAL A 609 10.00 16.60 -40.07
N ARG A 610 10.37 16.31 -38.84
CA ARG A 610 11.18 15.17 -38.46
C ARG A 610 10.47 14.21 -37.50
N ALA A 611 9.82 14.74 -36.46
CA ALA A 611 9.19 13.92 -35.42
C ALA A 611 7.98 14.62 -34.81
N ALA A 612 7.11 13.84 -34.18
CA ALA A 612 6.06 14.31 -33.29
C ALA A 612 6.28 13.76 -31.87
N GLU A 613 5.89 14.53 -30.88
CA GLU A 613 5.95 14.14 -29.47
C GLU A 613 4.59 14.37 -28.80
N MET A 614 4.10 13.36 -28.09
CA MET A 614 2.87 13.43 -27.29
C MET A 614 3.21 13.22 -25.82
N TRP A 615 2.71 14.09 -24.95
CA TRP A 615 2.90 13.96 -23.51
C TRP A 615 1.62 13.42 -22.86
N LEU A 616 1.77 12.44 -21.95
CA LEU A 616 0.63 11.88 -21.21
C LEU A 616 0.37 12.63 -19.90
N GLY A 617 1.38 13.27 -19.31
CA GLY A 617 1.27 13.86 -17.99
C GLY A 617 0.88 12.82 -16.92
N SER A 618 -0.17 13.09 -16.16
CA SER A 618 -0.67 12.19 -15.12
C SER A 618 -1.50 11.01 -15.64
N ALA A 619 -1.90 11.03 -16.92
CA ALA A 619 -2.76 10.01 -17.53
C ALA A 619 -1.97 8.78 -18.04
N THR A 620 -1.17 8.18 -17.16
CA THR A 620 -0.13 7.18 -17.49
C THR A 620 -0.61 5.92 -18.20
N LYS A 621 -1.91 5.64 -18.21
CA LYS A 621 -2.54 4.47 -18.87
C LYS A 621 -3.33 4.83 -20.12
N GLU A 622 -3.41 6.11 -20.47
CA GLU A 622 -4.30 6.64 -21.50
C GLU A 622 -3.58 6.93 -22.83
N PHE A 623 -2.50 6.19 -23.11
CA PHE A 623 -1.79 6.25 -24.40
C PHE A 623 -2.59 5.54 -25.51
N PRO A 624 -2.40 5.91 -26.80
CA PRO A 624 -3.06 5.25 -27.92
C PRO A 624 -2.57 3.81 -28.04
N ARG A 625 -3.48 2.84 -28.16
CA ARG A 625 -3.09 1.42 -28.24
C ARG A 625 -2.41 1.07 -29.55
N GLU A 626 -3.00 1.43 -30.67
CA GLU A 626 -2.37 1.39 -31.98
C GLU A 626 -2.55 2.74 -32.65
N LEU A 627 -1.46 3.39 -33.01
CA LEU A 627 -1.46 4.72 -33.61
C LEU A 627 -0.97 4.64 -35.06
N ARG A 628 -1.64 5.36 -35.94
CA ARG A 628 -1.21 5.66 -37.28
C ARG A 628 -1.02 7.17 -37.40
N ILE A 629 0.18 7.59 -37.82
CA ILE A 629 0.47 8.99 -38.09
C ILE A 629 0.69 9.14 -39.59
N ALA A 630 -0.06 10.05 -40.21
CA ALA A 630 0.05 10.36 -41.61
C ALA A 630 0.32 11.86 -41.78
N VAL A 631 1.04 12.22 -42.82
CA VAL A 631 1.39 13.60 -43.17
C VAL A 631 0.80 13.99 -44.54
N SER A 632 0.52 15.29 -44.72
CA SER A 632 0.00 15.84 -45.96
C SER A 632 0.49 17.26 -46.17
N GLN A 633 0.63 17.66 -47.43
CA GLN A 633 0.95 19.05 -47.82
C GLN A 633 -0.31 19.88 -48.09
N ASP A 634 -1.41 19.25 -48.54
CA ASP A 634 -2.63 19.90 -48.99
C ASP A 634 -3.91 19.51 -48.17
N GLY A 635 -3.77 18.57 -47.24
CA GLY A 635 -4.88 18.04 -46.43
C GLY A 635 -5.79 17.05 -47.15
N ARG A 636 -5.46 16.68 -48.39
CA ARG A 636 -6.26 15.75 -49.25
C ARG A 636 -5.52 14.43 -49.45
N GLU A 637 -4.29 14.49 -49.89
CA GLU A 637 -3.44 13.32 -50.08
C GLU A 637 -2.61 13.09 -48.82
N TRP A 638 -2.64 11.85 -48.26
CA TRP A 638 -2.02 11.49 -47.00
C TRP A 638 -1.01 10.36 -47.22
N GLU A 639 0.19 10.57 -46.69
CA GLU A 639 1.27 9.59 -46.68
C GLU A 639 1.48 9.09 -45.26
N ASP A 640 1.53 7.76 -45.07
CA ASP A 640 1.85 7.17 -43.78
C ASP A 640 3.30 7.47 -43.39
N ALA A 641 3.48 8.02 -42.20
CA ALA A 641 4.77 8.38 -41.66
C ALA A 641 5.20 7.47 -40.49
N TRP A 642 4.21 7.00 -39.71
CA TRP A 642 4.45 6.07 -38.61
C TRP A 642 3.22 5.22 -38.34
N ARG A 643 3.45 3.96 -37.97
CA ARG A 643 2.40 3.05 -37.49
C ARG A 643 2.99 2.07 -36.48
N GLY A 644 2.26 1.79 -35.39
CA GLY A 644 2.65 0.80 -34.38
C GLY A 644 1.85 0.92 -33.11
N HIS A 645 2.22 0.10 -32.12
CA HIS A 645 1.64 0.16 -30.78
C HIS A 645 2.19 1.38 -30.03
N GLY A 646 1.32 2.11 -29.35
CA GLY A 646 1.72 3.24 -28.51
C GLY A 646 2.36 2.81 -27.19
N SER A 647 2.28 1.53 -26.83
CA SER A 647 2.86 0.92 -25.63
C SER A 647 4.39 1.05 -25.57
N VAL A 648 5.09 0.82 -26.68
CA VAL A 648 6.57 0.94 -26.72
C VAL A 648 7.05 2.38 -26.52
N PRO A 649 6.56 3.40 -27.26
CA PRO A 649 6.90 4.78 -26.97
C PRO A 649 6.53 5.21 -25.53
N ALA A 650 5.38 4.75 -25.00
CA ALA A 650 4.99 5.05 -23.64
C ALA A 650 5.90 4.39 -22.58
N PHE A 651 6.35 3.15 -22.81
CA PHE A 651 7.29 2.43 -21.94
C PHE A 651 8.63 3.16 -21.85
N VAL A 652 9.22 3.48 -22.99
CA VAL A 652 10.51 4.19 -23.06
C VAL A 652 10.40 5.58 -22.42
N ALA A 653 9.37 6.33 -22.75
CA ALA A 653 9.15 7.67 -22.21
C ALA A 653 8.93 7.66 -20.69
N ALA A 654 8.20 6.66 -20.18
CA ALA A 654 7.92 6.54 -18.76
C ALA A 654 9.16 6.12 -17.94
N LEU A 655 10.10 5.39 -18.51
CA LEU A 655 11.39 5.11 -17.87
C LEU A 655 12.30 6.33 -17.85
N ASP A 656 12.28 7.16 -18.89
CA ASP A 656 13.09 8.38 -18.94
C ASP A 656 12.55 9.48 -18.01
N ASN A 657 11.25 9.76 -18.09
CA ASN A 657 10.58 10.75 -17.24
C ASN A 657 9.14 10.32 -16.92
N PRO A 658 8.92 9.59 -15.84
CA PRO A 658 7.59 9.08 -15.47
C PRO A 658 6.57 10.18 -15.11
N ARG A 659 7.00 11.45 -14.95
CA ARG A 659 6.10 12.57 -14.61
C ARG A 659 5.42 13.18 -15.81
N GLU A 660 6.07 13.15 -16.96
CA GLU A 660 5.58 13.82 -18.18
C GLU A 660 5.25 12.82 -19.28
N ILE A 661 5.99 11.70 -19.36
CA ILE A 661 5.85 10.62 -20.34
C ILE A 661 5.76 11.16 -21.75
N ARG A 662 6.91 11.65 -22.27
CA ARG A 662 7.03 12.26 -23.58
C ARG A 662 7.26 11.18 -24.65
N MET A 663 6.18 10.70 -25.24
CA MET A 663 6.21 9.68 -26.31
C MET A 663 6.69 10.31 -27.61
N LEU A 664 7.83 9.87 -28.12
CA LEU A 664 8.44 10.37 -29.36
C LEU A 664 8.17 9.42 -30.52
N TYR A 665 7.71 9.99 -31.63
CA TYR A 665 7.42 9.30 -32.89
C TYR A 665 8.30 9.87 -33.99
N ASP A 666 9.22 9.04 -34.53
CA ASP A 666 10.09 9.42 -35.64
C ASP A 666 9.32 9.29 -36.94
N LEU A 667 9.03 10.41 -37.62
CA LEU A 667 8.29 10.47 -38.83
C LEU A 667 9.19 10.37 -40.08
N GLY A 668 10.52 10.36 -39.85
CA GLY A 668 11.49 10.54 -40.93
C GLY A 668 11.48 11.99 -41.50
N PRO A 669 12.48 12.34 -42.31
CA PRO A 669 12.55 13.66 -42.94
C PRO A 669 11.46 13.79 -44.00
N ARG A 670 10.45 14.68 -43.79
CA ARG A 670 9.30 14.89 -44.67
C ARG A 670 8.91 16.35 -44.78
N ALA A 671 8.28 16.74 -45.90
CA ALA A 671 7.67 18.05 -46.03
C ALA A 671 6.14 17.92 -45.82
N ALA A 672 5.64 18.60 -44.79
CA ALA A 672 4.22 18.49 -44.41
C ALA A 672 3.67 19.84 -43.93
N ARG A 673 2.42 20.12 -44.18
CA ARG A 673 1.61 21.14 -43.51
C ARG A 673 0.68 20.53 -42.50
N PHE A 674 0.05 19.37 -42.81
CA PHE A 674 -0.88 18.70 -41.93
C PHE A 674 -0.31 17.39 -41.44
N ILE A 675 -0.56 17.10 -40.14
CA ILE A 675 -0.19 15.84 -39.48
C ILE A 675 -1.44 15.26 -38.84
N ARG A 676 -1.81 14.05 -39.23
CA ARG A 676 -2.99 13.34 -38.78
C ARG A 676 -2.56 12.20 -37.82
N PHE A 677 -3.05 12.24 -36.61
CA PHE A 677 -2.90 11.20 -35.63
C PHE A 677 -4.21 10.44 -35.50
N ARG A 678 -4.21 9.18 -35.85
CA ARG A 678 -5.38 8.32 -35.79
C ARG A 678 -5.13 7.11 -34.94
N GLN A 679 -5.90 6.97 -33.85
CA GLN A 679 -5.91 5.79 -33.02
C GLN A 679 -6.83 4.76 -33.74
N VAL A 680 -6.35 3.48 -33.89
CA VAL A 680 -7.03 2.47 -34.75
C VAL A 680 -7.38 1.18 -34.00
N ALA A 681 -7.05 1.05 -32.67
CA ALA A 681 -7.40 -0.10 -31.84
C ALA A 681 -8.47 0.24 -30.79
N GLN A 682 -9.00 -0.77 -30.11
CA GLN A 682 -9.94 -0.60 -29.01
C GLN A 682 -9.24 -0.77 -27.67
N ALA A 683 -9.60 0.06 -26.67
CA ALA A 683 -9.09 -0.07 -25.31
C ALA A 683 -10.10 0.39 -24.27
N ARG A 684 -9.93 -0.11 -23.03
CA ARG A 684 -10.81 0.28 -21.90
C ARG A 684 -10.58 1.71 -21.43
N ASN A 685 -9.36 2.23 -21.59
CA ASN A 685 -9.03 3.60 -21.22
C ASN A 685 -9.31 4.55 -22.38
N PRO A 686 -9.64 5.81 -22.13
CA PRO A 686 -9.67 6.84 -23.17
C PRO A 686 -8.26 7.09 -23.71
N TRP A 687 -8.15 7.86 -24.77
CA TRP A 687 -6.89 8.43 -25.25
C TRP A 687 -6.76 9.85 -24.71
N SER A 688 -5.62 10.15 -24.06
CA SER A 688 -5.32 11.48 -23.51
C SER A 688 -3.99 11.99 -24.02
N ILE A 689 -3.91 13.30 -24.21
CA ILE A 689 -2.70 14.04 -24.57
C ILE A 689 -2.67 15.32 -23.76
N ALA A 690 -1.61 15.53 -22.94
CA ALA A 690 -1.39 16.76 -22.21
C ALA A 690 -0.69 17.82 -23.05
N GLU A 691 0.19 17.41 -23.96
CA GLU A 691 0.90 18.33 -24.86
C GLU A 691 1.22 17.59 -26.17
N LEU A 692 1.11 18.27 -27.30
CA LEU A 692 1.48 17.79 -28.64
C LEU A 692 2.52 18.75 -29.23
N ARG A 693 3.66 18.23 -29.65
CA ARG A 693 4.73 18.98 -30.30
C ARG A 693 5.14 18.34 -31.61
N VAL A 694 5.51 19.15 -32.55
CA VAL A 694 6.07 18.73 -33.84
C VAL A 694 7.45 19.35 -33.97
N PHE A 695 8.43 18.58 -34.43
CA PHE A 695 9.81 19.04 -34.52
C PHE A 695 10.28 19.08 -35.97
N ARG A 696 11.02 20.15 -36.27
CA ARG A 696 11.70 20.34 -37.55
C ARG A 696 12.83 19.32 -37.70
N GLN A 697 13.20 19.06 -38.94
CA GLN A 697 14.47 18.43 -39.26
C GLN A 697 15.64 19.31 -38.74
N PRO A 698 16.73 18.76 -38.18
CA PRO A 698 17.90 19.48 -37.69
C PRO A 698 18.54 20.39 -38.74
#